data_1cadeac99b0da30229727a2b28168491
#
_entry.id   1cadeac99b0da30229727a2b28168491
#
_cell.length_a   1.000
_cell.length_b   1.000
_cell.length_c   1.000
_cell.angle_alpha   90.00
_cell.angle_beta   90.00
_cell.angle_gamma   90.00
#
_symmetry.space_group_name_H-M   'P 1'
#
loop_
_entity.id
_entity.type
_entity.pdbx_description
1 polymer ?
#
loop_
_entity_poly.entity_id
_entity_poly.type
_entity_poly.pdbx_seq_one_letter_code
_entity_poly.pdbx_strand_id
1 'polypeptide(L)'
;MITKIGLVIISLKKVLENRKRKVVCLKMGKSLILAEKPSVGRDLAKVLKCNVNKGSYIEGNKYIVTWAMGHLVGLMDPEGYDNKYKEWKMETLPMLPKHMKLTVLKKTGKQYNEVKKQLLRNDVNEIIIATDAGREGELVARWIIEKAGVKKPLKRLWISSQANKAILDGFKNLKDAKEYENLYKAAVCRAEADWLVGLNVTRALTCKHNAQLSAGRVQSPTLAMIVQREEEIRNFKPVDYWCLNAKTDRFMLNWVNEKGNNSTFKEEIADSIVNKCKGQNGEVLEVKKTTKKKYSPALYDLTELQRDANKIWGYSAKQTLNLMQRLYENHKVLTYPRTDSRYVTSDIVATIPERLKAVSFGEYRVAAQQILNTGVKANKNYVDNSKVSDHHAIIPTEEKGSLANLSSDEKHIYDLVVKRFLSVLLPAYEYEQTTVTVNIGKETFSAKGNITKSKGWKMLYDNLNDDEDSQELPHLNKGDNIIIKSVNKVKKQTTPPARFNEATLLSAMESPQKYINIEKDAAKTLNETGGLGTVATRADIIEKLFNSFVIEKKGKDIYPTSKGKQLIELVPKDLKSPLLTAKWESQLDQIAKGKRDNLSFIKEMKNYSVALVEDVKCGSSKFTHDNLTGKKCPECGKYMLEVKTKNGVMNVCQDRSCGHRESVSRTTNARCPECKKRLELRGHGDGKIYVCPGTNCNFREKASVFEKRFDKKGKVDKREVNKIMNKMKKEAEQEAMSDNPFAALLGNMKFDDK
;
A
#
# COMPACT_ATOMS: atom_id res chain seq x y z
N MET A 1 -54.11 61.26 -38.22
CA MET A 1 -53.17 60.16 -38.59
C MET A 1 -51.96 60.07 -37.68
N ILE A 2 -51.48 61.11 -37.01
CA ILE A 2 -50.29 61.22 -36.19
C ILE A 2 -50.45 60.56 -34.80
N THR A 3 -51.66 60.50 -34.25
CA THR A 3 -51.94 59.92 -32.92
C THR A 3 -51.95 58.40 -32.87
N LYS A 4 -52.22 57.71 -34.01
CA LYS A 4 -52.16 56.22 -34.04
C LYS A 4 -50.75 55.67 -34.19
N ILE A 5 -49.83 56.40 -34.81
CA ILE A 5 -48.44 56.01 -34.98
C ILE A 5 -47.70 56.10 -33.64
N GLY A 6 -48.02 57.12 -32.82
CA GLY A 6 -47.41 57.29 -31.48
C GLY A 6 -47.76 56.14 -30.51
N LEU A 7 -48.99 55.65 -30.54
CA LEU A 7 -49.43 54.49 -29.71
C LEU A 7 -48.84 53.17 -30.13
N VAL A 8 -48.56 52.96 -31.42
CA VAL A 8 -47.89 51.77 -31.96
C VAL A 8 -46.42 51.74 -31.55
N ILE A 9 -45.73 52.92 -31.62
CA ILE A 9 -44.34 53.01 -31.20
C ILE A 9 -44.16 52.78 -29.71
N ILE A 10 -45.08 53.28 -28.87
CA ILE A 10 -45.07 53.04 -27.41
C ILE A 10 -45.34 51.56 -27.10
N SER A 11 -46.29 50.93 -27.83
CA SER A 11 -46.56 49.50 -27.68
C SER A 11 -45.35 48.64 -28.14
N LEU A 12 -44.69 48.99 -29.22
CA LEU A 12 -43.51 48.29 -29.70
C LEU A 12 -42.30 48.50 -28.75
N LYS A 13 -42.13 49.70 -28.18
CA LYS A 13 -41.11 49.91 -27.15
C LYS A 13 -41.40 49.10 -25.88
N LYS A 14 -42.61 49.02 -25.38
CA LYS A 14 -42.99 48.14 -24.24
C LYS A 14 -42.83 46.67 -24.56
N VAL A 15 -43.09 46.23 -25.79
CA VAL A 15 -42.88 44.82 -26.20
C VAL A 15 -41.37 44.54 -26.34
N LEU A 16 -40.56 45.49 -26.84
CA LEU A 16 -39.11 45.37 -26.91
C LEU A 16 -38.43 45.46 -25.52
N GLU A 17 -38.95 46.31 -24.60
CA GLU A 17 -38.49 46.34 -23.22
C GLU A 17 -38.91 45.09 -22.45
N ASN A 18 -40.11 44.55 -22.66
CA ASN A 18 -40.56 43.26 -22.13
C ASN A 18 -39.82 42.06 -22.77
N ARG A 19 -39.42 42.14 -24.07
CA ARG A 19 -38.48 41.16 -24.64
C ARG A 19 -37.07 41.34 -24.15
N LYS A 20 -36.57 42.54 -23.87
CA LYS A 20 -35.29 42.77 -23.20
C LYS A 20 -35.33 42.40 -21.71
N ARG A 21 -36.46 42.50 -21.04
CA ARG A 21 -36.65 41.96 -19.65
C ARG A 21 -36.94 40.46 -19.64
N LYS A 22 -37.38 39.85 -20.74
CA LYS A 22 -37.45 38.37 -20.98
C LYS A 22 -36.20 37.80 -21.71
N VAL A 23 -35.23 38.60 -22.08
CA VAL A 23 -33.83 38.19 -21.99
C VAL A 23 -33.46 38.27 -20.51
N VAL A 24 -34.27 37.56 -19.67
CA VAL A 24 -33.82 36.97 -18.44
C VAL A 24 -32.42 36.51 -18.75
N CYS A 25 -31.43 37.02 -18.05
CA CYS A 25 -30.20 36.33 -17.77
C CYS A 25 -30.58 34.83 -17.65
N LEU A 26 -30.45 34.10 -18.73
CA LEU A 26 -30.19 32.68 -18.68
C LEU A 26 -28.90 32.67 -17.88
N LYS A 27 -29.03 32.63 -16.52
CA LYS A 27 -27.93 32.31 -15.66
C LYS A 27 -27.40 31.05 -16.28
N MET A 28 -26.31 31.17 -17.04
CA MET A 28 -25.66 29.99 -17.63
C MET A 28 -25.43 29.07 -16.43
N GLY A 29 -26.19 27.96 -16.40
CA GLY A 29 -26.12 27.05 -15.27
C GLY A 29 -24.68 26.57 -15.14
N LYS A 30 -24.24 26.40 -13.92
CA LYS A 30 -22.88 25.91 -13.64
C LYS A 30 -22.80 24.41 -13.78
N SER A 31 -21.62 23.92 -14.17
CA SER A 31 -21.30 22.50 -14.09
C SER A 31 -20.61 22.23 -12.74
N LEU A 32 -21.08 21.22 -12.02
CA LEU A 32 -20.43 20.80 -10.78
C LEU A 32 -19.44 19.68 -11.08
N ILE A 33 -18.21 19.86 -10.62
CA ILE A 33 -17.12 18.89 -10.75
C ILE A 33 -16.95 18.18 -9.42
N LEU A 34 -17.09 16.85 -9.42
CA LEU A 34 -16.87 16.00 -8.27
C LEU A 34 -15.53 15.27 -8.40
N ALA A 35 -14.52 15.76 -7.72
CA ALA A 35 -13.20 15.13 -7.63
C ALA A 35 -13.15 14.06 -6.52
N GLU A 36 -12.17 13.16 -6.58
CA GLU A 36 -12.02 12.10 -5.56
C GLU A 36 -11.37 12.62 -4.28
N LYS A 37 -10.45 13.60 -4.40
CA LYS A 37 -9.61 14.10 -3.31
C LYS A 37 -9.52 15.62 -3.32
N PRO A 38 -9.29 16.25 -2.16
CA PRO A 38 -9.15 17.71 -2.07
C PRO A 38 -8.01 18.27 -2.93
N SER A 39 -6.88 17.54 -3.07
CA SER A 39 -5.73 17.95 -3.90
C SER A 39 -6.14 18.06 -5.37
N VAL A 40 -6.73 16.99 -5.91
CA VAL A 40 -7.22 16.94 -7.30
C VAL A 40 -8.27 18.05 -7.56
N GLY A 41 -9.19 18.24 -6.60
CA GLY A 41 -10.19 19.30 -6.69
C GLY A 41 -9.56 20.70 -6.79
N ARG A 42 -8.51 20.98 -6.01
CA ARG A 42 -7.79 22.26 -6.07
C ARG A 42 -7.04 22.44 -7.40
N ASP A 43 -6.42 21.38 -7.92
CA ASP A 43 -5.70 21.43 -9.20
C ASP A 43 -6.68 21.67 -10.37
N LEU A 44 -7.80 20.96 -10.38
CA LEU A 44 -8.89 21.21 -11.34
C LEU A 44 -9.41 22.65 -11.25
N ALA A 45 -9.66 23.15 -10.03
CA ALA A 45 -10.13 24.51 -9.80
C ALA A 45 -9.14 25.57 -10.32
N LYS A 46 -7.84 25.38 -10.07
CA LYS A 46 -6.77 26.25 -10.55
C LYS A 46 -6.75 26.31 -12.09
N VAL A 47 -6.75 25.16 -12.75
CA VAL A 47 -6.71 25.06 -14.22
C VAL A 47 -7.96 25.68 -14.85
N LEU A 48 -9.13 25.50 -14.21
CA LEU A 48 -10.43 26.01 -14.69
C LEU A 48 -10.74 27.43 -14.22
N LYS A 49 -9.77 28.12 -13.60
CA LYS A 49 -9.88 29.50 -13.12
C LYS A 49 -11.03 29.71 -12.11
N CYS A 50 -11.25 28.75 -11.22
CA CYS A 50 -12.15 28.89 -10.09
C CYS A 50 -11.38 29.50 -8.92
N ASN A 51 -11.80 30.68 -8.42
CA ASN A 51 -10.99 31.48 -7.48
C ASN A 51 -11.66 31.66 -6.10
N VAL A 52 -12.96 31.37 -5.96
CA VAL A 52 -13.69 31.58 -4.72
C VAL A 52 -13.66 30.33 -3.87
N ASN A 53 -12.70 30.25 -2.95
CA ASN A 53 -12.55 29.11 -2.04
C ASN A 53 -13.53 29.23 -0.85
N LYS A 54 -14.38 28.21 -0.66
CA LYS A 54 -15.36 28.10 0.43
C LYS A 54 -15.04 26.93 1.40
N GLY A 55 -13.82 26.44 1.40
CA GLY A 55 -13.34 25.35 2.25
C GLY A 55 -13.66 23.96 1.69
N SER A 56 -14.93 23.58 1.59
CA SER A 56 -15.39 22.28 1.06
C SER A 56 -15.62 22.26 -0.44
N TYR A 57 -15.55 23.40 -1.11
CA TYR A 57 -15.62 23.57 -2.55
C TYR A 57 -14.96 24.85 -3.01
N ILE A 58 -14.66 24.97 -4.30
CA ILE A 58 -14.11 26.17 -4.94
C ILE A 58 -15.03 26.53 -6.10
N GLU A 59 -15.45 27.79 -6.16
CA GLU A 59 -16.42 28.26 -7.13
C GLU A 59 -15.80 29.25 -8.12
N GLY A 60 -16.14 29.10 -9.38
CA GLY A 60 -15.85 30.01 -10.48
C GLY A 60 -17.12 30.45 -11.18
N ASN A 61 -16.96 31.15 -12.29
CA ASN A 61 -18.10 31.64 -13.08
C ASN A 61 -18.89 30.47 -13.73
N LYS A 62 -18.18 29.47 -14.27
CA LYS A 62 -18.75 28.35 -15.03
C LYS A 62 -18.80 27.06 -14.20
N TYR A 63 -17.87 26.87 -13.28
CA TYR A 63 -17.67 25.62 -12.58
C TYR A 63 -17.76 25.79 -11.07
N ILE A 64 -18.23 24.73 -10.40
CA ILE A 64 -18.12 24.52 -8.96
C ILE A 64 -17.34 23.23 -8.79
N VAL A 65 -16.22 23.27 -8.10
CA VAL A 65 -15.38 22.10 -7.85
C VAL A 65 -15.51 21.69 -6.40
N THR A 66 -16.02 20.49 -6.16
CA THR A 66 -16.06 19.86 -4.84
C THR A 66 -15.39 18.50 -4.90
N TRP A 67 -15.20 17.84 -3.76
CA TRP A 67 -14.44 16.59 -3.70
C TRP A 67 -14.95 15.64 -2.63
N ALA A 68 -14.73 14.37 -2.85
CA ALA A 68 -14.79 13.34 -1.84
C ALA A 68 -13.50 13.32 -0.98
N MET A 69 -13.40 12.41 -0.04
CA MET A 69 -12.18 12.09 0.73
C MET A 69 -11.99 10.56 0.74
N GLY A 70 -11.98 9.97 -0.46
CA GLY A 70 -12.22 8.56 -0.66
C GLY A 70 -13.73 8.25 -0.54
N HIS A 71 -14.08 7.05 -0.08
CA HIS A 71 -15.48 6.66 0.08
C HIS A 71 -16.21 7.52 1.14
N LEU A 72 -17.27 8.21 0.74
CA LEU A 72 -18.21 8.91 1.62
C LEU A 72 -19.46 8.04 1.89
N VAL A 73 -19.77 7.14 0.98
CA VAL A 73 -20.92 6.25 0.98
C VAL A 73 -20.42 4.81 0.83
N GLY A 74 -21.09 3.89 1.49
CA GLY A 74 -20.81 2.46 1.42
C GLY A 74 -22.08 1.61 1.51
N LEU A 75 -21.95 0.30 1.40
CA LEU A 75 -23.06 -0.62 1.66
C LEU A 75 -23.44 -0.59 3.14
N MET A 76 -24.75 -0.71 3.37
CA MET A 76 -25.31 -0.69 4.72
C MET A 76 -24.87 -1.91 5.52
N ASP A 77 -24.66 -1.71 6.83
CA ASP A 77 -24.38 -2.81 7.75
C ASP A 77 -25.59 -3.74 7.87
N PRO A 78 -25.41 -5.03 8.20
CA PRO A 78 -26.46 -6.03 8.23
C PRO A 78 -27.71 -5.62 9.04
N GLU A 79 -27.53 -5.00 10.19
CA GLU A 79 -28.64 -4.53 11.04
C GLU A 79 -29.54 -3.47 10.38
N GLY A 80 -29.06 -2.77 9.38
CA GLY A 80 -29.83 -1.82 8.59
C GLY A 80 -30.77 -2.47 7.55
N TYR A 81 -30.63 -3.77 7.32
CA TYR A 81 -31.55 -4.55 6.48
C TYR A 81 -32.65 -5.23 7.30
N ASP A 82 -32.24 -5.84 8.43
CA ASP A 82 -33.17 -6.53 9.34
C ASP A 82 -32.55 -6.52 10.76
N ASN A 83 -33.34 -6.18 11.75
CA ASN A 83 -32.91 -6.07 13.14
C ASN A 83 -32.41 -7.41 13.71
N LYS A 84 -32.84 -8.55 13.16
CA LYS A 84 -32.37 -9.90 13.53
C LYS A 84 -30.87 -10.07 13.27
N TYR A 85 -30.26 -9.29 12.36
CA TYR A 85 -28.84 -9.34 12.06
C TYR A 85 -27.97 -8.55 13.04
N LYS A 86 -28.57 -7.83 14.01
CA LYS A 86 -27.83 -7.11 15.05
C LYS A 86 -27.06 -8.09 15.94
N GLU A 87 -27.69 -9.19 16.29
CA GLU A 87 -27.05 -10.28 17.01
C GLU A 87 -26.43 -11.29 16.03
N TRP A 88 -25.26 -11.80 16.38
CA TRP A 88 -24.56 -12.78 15.58
C TRP A 88 -25.01 -14.17 15.98
N LYS A 89 -26.00 -14.69 15.30
CA LYS A 89 -26.56 -16.03 15.50
C LYS A 89 -26.47 -16.86 14.22
N MET A 90 -26.18 -18.16 14.35
CA MET A 90 -26.06 -19.06 13.20
C MET A 90 -27.38 -19.22 12.43
N GLU A 91 -28.50 -19.17 13.15
CA GLU A 91 -29.85 -19.32 12.59
C GLU A 91 -30.24 -18.17 11.67
N THR A 92 -29.60 -17.02 11.81
CA THR A 92 -29.84 -15.86 10.96
C THR A 92 -29.01 -15.84 9.67
N LEU A 93 -28.18 -16.87 9.44
CA LEU A 93 -27.30 -17.00 8.28
C LEU A 93 -27.87 -18.01 7.27
N PRO A 94 -27.68 -17.75 5.96
CA PRO A 94 -26.98 -16.62 5.36
C PRO A 94 -27.82 -15.33 5.29
N MET A 95 -27.12 -14.18 5.35
CA MET A 95 -27.71 -12.85 5.13
C MET A 95 -27.76 -12.56 3.63
N LEU A 96 -28.94 -12.52 3.05
CA LEU A 96 -29.15 -12.34 1.61
C LEU A 96 -30.21 -11.23 1.35
N PRO A 97 -29.84 -9.95 1.49
CA PRO A 97 -30.77 -8.86 1.20
C PRO A 97 -31.29 -8.93 -0.23
N LYS A 98 -32.60 -8.61 -0.43
CA LYS A 98 -33.19 -8.54 -1.78
C LYS A 98 -32.50 -7.46 -2.61
N HIS A 99 -32.32 -6.28 -2.02
CA HIS A 99 -31.65 -5.13 -2.61
C HIS A 99 -30.63 -4.59 -1.64
N MET A 100 -29.43 -4.26 -2.14
CA MET A 100 -28.40 -3.60 -1.35
C MET A 100 -28.77 -2.14 -1.12
N LYS A 101 -28.55 -1.65 0.10
CA LYS A 101 -28.83 -0.26 0.50
C LYS A 101 -27.51 0.48 0.72
N LEU A 102 -27.49 1.74 0.33
CA LEU A 102 -26.36 2.63 0.56
C LEU A 102 -26.52 3.40 1.88
N THR A 103 -25.42 3.60 2.59
CA THR A 103 -25.34 4.40 3.82
C THR A 103 -24.19 5.38 3.77
N VAL A 104 -24.34 6.53 4.41
CA VAL A 104 -23.25 7.50 4.58
C VAL A 104 -22.33 7.00 5.70
N LEU A 105 -21.04 6.97 5.44
CA LEU A 105 -20.06 6.52 6.42
C LEU A 105 -19.95 7.54 7.56
N LYS A 106 -20.04 7.08 8.81
CA LYS A 106 -20.08 7.95 10.02
C LYS A 106 -18.93 8.96 10.08
N LYS A 107 -17.71 8.54 9.71
CA LYS A 107 -16.50 9.40 9.76
C LYS A 107 -16.48 10.51 8.71
N THR A 108 -17.20 10.34 7.60
CA THR A 108 -17.17 11.25 6.44
C THR A 108 -18.50 12.00 6.23
N GLY A 109 -19.44 11.87 7.16
CA GLY A 109 -20.76 12.46 7.07
C GLY A 109 -20.77 13.98 6.86
N LYS A 110 -19.85 14.71 7.48
CA LYS A 110 -19.71 16.17 7.28
C LYS A 110 -19.42 16.50 5.81
N GLN A 111 -18.40 15.84 5.24
CA GLN A 111 -18.03 16.07 3.84
C GLN A 111 -19.12 15.63 2.87
N TYR A 112 -19.79 14.48 3.13
CA TYR A 112 -20.91 14.04 2.32
C TYR A 112 -22.02 15.10 2.27
N ASN A 113 -22.38 15.68 3.42
CA ASN A 113 -23.41 16.71 3.48
C ASN A 113 -23.04 17.97 2.69
N GLU A 114 -21.78 18.38 2.73
CA GLU A 114 -21.31 19.51 1.93
C GLU A 114 -21.36 19.22 0.43
N VAL A 115 -20.89 18.04 0.00
CA VAL A 115 -20.99 17.61 -1.41
C VAL A 115 -22.46 17.53 -1.85
N LYS A 116 -23.34 16.95 -1.02
CA LYS A 116 -24.78 16.85 -1.30
C LYS A 116 -25.42 18.24 -1.49
N LYS A 117 -25.07 19.22 -0.65
CA LYS A 117 -25.55 20.61 -0.81
C LYS A 117 -25.20 21.18 -2.18
N GLN A 118 -23.96 20.97 -2.64
CA GLN A 118 -23.53 21.46 -3.95
C GLN A 118 -24.23 20.71 -5.10
N LEU A 119 -24.39 19.41 -5.01
CA LEU A 119 -25.08 18.58 -6.00
C LEU A 119 -26.55 19.01 -6.21
N LEU A 120 -27.24 19.46 -5.14
CA LEU A 120 -28.62 19.84 -5.15
C LEU A 120 -28.87 21.31 -5.52
N ARG A 121 -27.86 22.12 -5.75
CA ARG A 121 -27.99 23.54 -6.12
C ARG A 121 -28.82 23.71 -7.40
N ASN A 122 -29.70 24.69 -7.42
CA ASN A 122 -30.57 25.00 -8.56
C ASN A 122 -29.82 25.60 -9.75
N ASP A 123 -28.66 26.24 -9.50
CA ASP A 123 -27.82 26.82 -10.55
C ASP A 123 -26.83 25.80 -11.15
N VAL A 124 -26.86 24.56 -10.70
CA VAL A 124 -26.08 23.44 -11.28
C VAL A 124 -26.95 22.67 -12.27
N ASN A 125 -26.55 22.66 -13.54
CA ASN A 125 -27.29 21.99 -14.62
C ASN A 125 -26.78 20.59 -14.94
N GLU A 126 -25.50 20.32 -14.71
CA GLU A 126 -24.86 19.03 -14.96
C GLU A 126 -23.79 18.74 -13.92
N ILE A 127 -23.41 17.48 -13.80
CA ILE A 127 -22.34 17.01 -12.91
C ILE A 127 -21.26 16.36 -13.76
N ILE A 128 -20.03 16.77 -13.53
CA ILE A 128 -18.83 16.19 -14.15
C ILE A 128 -18.14 15.30 -13.10
N ILE A 129 -18.16 14.00 -13.33
CA ILE A 129 -17.43 13.02 -12.52
C ILE A 129 -15.97 13.13 -12.89
N ALA A 130 -15.15 13.56 -11.93
CA ALA A 130 -13.70 13.78 -12.07
C ALA A 130 -12.93 13.00 -10.97
N THR A 131 -13.46 11.86 -10.56
CA THR A 131 -12.76 10.87 -9.75
C THR A 131 -11.75 10.09 -10.58
N ASP A 132 -10.86 9.34 -9.92
CA ASP A 132 -9.83 8.56 -10.59
C ASP A 132 -10.40 7.71 -11.74
N ALA A 133 -9.63 7.55 -12.81
CA ALA A 133 -10.09 6.92 -14.06
C ALA A 133 -10.09 5.39 -13.95
N GLY A 134 -10.95 4.83 -13.10
CA GLY A 134 -11.03 3.40 -12.82
C GLY A 134 -12.34 2.96 -12.19
N ARG A 135 -12.49 1.67 -11.95
CA ARG A 135 -13.68 1.07 -11.33
C ARG A 135 -14.04 1.72 -9.97
N GLU A 136 -13.04 1.94 -9.13
CA GLU A 136 -13.26 2.50 -7.79
C GLU A 136 -13.70 3.97 -7.87
N GLY A 137 -13.11 4.75 -8.78
CA GLY A 137 -13.52 6.14 -8.99
C GLY A 137 -14.97 6.26 -9.46
N GLU A 138 -15.43 5.37 -10.36
CA GLU A 138 -16.85 5.29 -10.74
C GLU A 138 -17.74 4.98 -9.55
N LEU A 139 -17.34 4.01 -8.71
CA LEU A 139 -18.11 3.61 -7.53
C LEU A 139 -18.24 4.77 -6.53
N VAL A 140 -17.13 5.42 -6.20
CA VAL A 140 -17.11 6.56 -5.26
C VAL A 140 -18.04 7.67 -5.71
N ALA A 141 -17.94 8.12 -6.96
CA ALA A 141 -18.74 9.23 -7.45
C ALA A 141 -20.24 8.88 -7.56
N ARG A 142 -20.55 7.74 -8.17
CA ARG A 142 -21.94 7.37 -8.43
C ARG A 142 -22.71 7.02 -7.16
N TRP A 143 -22.09 6.36 -6.19
CA TRP A 143 -22.73 6.14 -4.89
C TRP A 143 -23.04 7.43 -4.14
N ILE A 144 -22.19 8.46 -4.25
CA ILE A 144 -22.45 9.79 -3.67
C ILE A 144 -23.65 10.43 -4.36
N ILE A 145 -23.70 10.42 -5.69
CA ILE A 145 -24.77 11.00 -6.51
C ILE A 145 -26.10 10.27 -6.26
N GLU A 146 -26.09 8.94 -6.28
CA GLU A 146 -27.25 8.09 -6.02
C GLU A 146 -27.80 8.32 -4.60
N LYS A 147 -26.93 8.29 -3.58
CA LYS A 147 -27.34 8.54 -2.18
C LYS A 147 -27.85 9.95 -1.95
N ALA A 148 -27.40 10.93 -2.74
CA ALA A 148 -27.91 12.29 -2.71
C ALA A 148 -29.28 12.44 -3.40
N GLY A 149 -29.71 11.46 -4.22
CA GLY A 149 -30.96 11.47 -4.94
C GLY A 149 -30.99 12.44 -6.14
N VAL A 150 -29.86 12.71 -6.78
CA VAL A 150 -29.72 13.70 -7.85
C VAL A 150 -29.96 13.06 -9.22
N LYS A 151 -30.78 13.73 -10.06
CA LYS A 151 -31.15 13.26 -11.41
C LYS A 151 -30.65 14.21 -12.52
N LYS A 152 -29.51 14.88 -12.32
CA LYS A 152 -28.92 15.78 -13.31
C LYS A 152 -28.10 14.99 -14.34
N PRO A 153 -27.90 15.53 -15.57
CA PRO A 153 -27.02 14.94 -16.56
C PRO A 153 -25.61 14.72 -16.01
N LEU A 154 -25.01 13.57 -16.29
CA LEU A 154 -23.68 13.19 -15.84
C LEU A 154 -22.70 13.14 -17.00
N LYS A 155 -21.58 13.82 -16.86
CA LYS A 155 -20.42 13.75 -17.74
C LYS A 155 -19.22 13.11 -17.00
N ARG A 156 -18.30 12.56 -17.75
CA ARG A 156 -17.08 11.91 -17.22
C ARG A 156 -15.83 12.58 -17.77
N LEU A 157 -15.00 13.05 -16.87
CA LEU A 157 -13.62 13.43 -17.15
C LEU A 157 -12.75 12.18 -16.98
N TRP A 158 -12.18 11.67 -18.06
CA TRP A 158 -11.31 10.50 -18.05
C TRP A 158 -9.89 10.90 -18.41
N ILE A 159 -9.03 11.04 -17.41
CA ILE A 159 -7.63 11.43 -17.56
C ILE A 159 -6.75 10.58 -16.63
N SER A 160 -5.58 10.19 -17.11
CA SER A 160 -4.55 9.45 -16.35
C SER A 160 -3.41 10.35 -15.83
N SER A 161 -3.42 11.62 -16.22
CA SER A 161 -2.42 12.62 -15.80
C SER A 161 -3.10 13.87 -15.26
N GLN A 162 -2.52 14.48 -14.23
CA GLN A 162 -2.98 15.74 -13.63
C GLN A 162 -2.22 16.96 -14.17
N ALA A 163 -1.42 16.81 -15.24
CA ALA A 163 -0.78 17.93 -15.90
C ALA A 163 -1.84 18.90 -16.46
N ASN A 164 -1.58 20.20 -16.36
CA ASN A 164 -2.52 21.25 -16.79
C ASN A 164 -3.06 21.02 -18.23
N LYS A 165 -2.20 20.60 -19.15
CA LYS A 165 -2.57 20.28 -20.53
C LYS A 165 -3.53 19.09 -20.59
N ALA A 166 -3.25 18.00 -19.86
CA ALA A 166 -4.11 16.81 -19.84
C ALA A 166 -5.50 17.15 -19.27
N ILE A 167 -5.57 17.98 -18.21
CA ILE A 167 -6.83 18.46 -17.65
C ILE A 167 -7.61 19.26 -18.72
N LEU A 168 -6.98 20.26 -19.35
CA LEU A 168 -7.66 21.10 -20.36
C LEU A 168 -8.15 20.28 -21.56
N ASP A 169 -7.36 19.34 -22.04
CA ASP A 169 -7.73 18.48 -23.16
C ASP A 169 -8.84 17.48 -22.74
N GLY A 170 -8.80 16.97 -21.50
CA GLY A 170 -9.87 16.16 -20.94
C GLY A 170 -11.21 16.91 -20.87
N PHE A 171 -11.19 18.18 -20.46
CA PHE A 171 -12.42 19.01 -20.42
C PHE A 171 -12.97 19.35 -21.81
N LYS A 172 -12.15 19.36 -22.86
CA LYS A 172 -12.62 19.46 -24.26
C LYS A 172 -13.29 18.17 -24.74
N ASN A 173 -12.90 17.03 -24.15
CA ASN A 173 -13.30 15.68 -24.57
C ASN A 173 -14.13 14.96 -23.51
N LEU A 174 -14.97 15.70 -22.76
CA LEU A 174 -15.86 15.10 -21.76
C LEU A 174 -16.81 14.09 -22.42
N LYS A 175 -16.88 12.90 -21.85
CA LYS A 175 -17.74 11.82 -22.32
C LYS A 175 -19.05 11.75 -21.55
N ASP A 176 -20.08 11.11 -22.14
CA ASP A 176 -21.27 10.79 -21.41
C ASP A 176 -20.96 9.71 -20.34
N ALA A 177 -21.43 9.90 -19.11
CA ALA A 177 -21.19 8.95 -18.05
C ALA A 177 -21.83 7.57 -18.34
N LYS A 178 -22.80 7.47 -19.24
CA LYS A 178 -23.39 6.21 -19.69
C LYS A 178 -22.38 5.27 -20.35
N GLU A 179 -21.33 5.80 -20.99
CA GLU A 179 -20.27 4.98 -21.58
C GLU A 179 -19.55 4.12 -20.53
N TYR A 180 -19.59 4.54 -19.28
CA TYR A 180 -18.94 3.87 -18.15
C TYR A 180 -19.89 3.06 -17.27
N GLU A 181 -21.13 2.85 -17.73
CA GLU A 181 -22.17 2.15 -16.96
C GLU A 181 -21.78 0.71 -16.61
N ASN A 182 -21.19 -0.02 -17.55
CA ASN A 182 -20.76 -1.40 -17.30
C ASN A 182 -19.55 -1.46 -16.33
N LEU A 183 -18.66 -0.46 -16.39
CA LEU A 183 -17.57 -0.33 -15.45
C LEU A 183 -18.09 -0.09 -14.02
N TYR A 184 -19.09 0.78 -13.87
CA TYR A 184 -19.80 1.01 -12.61
C TYR A 184 -20.47 -0.26 -12.10
N LYS A 185 -21.21 -0.99 -12.97
CA LYS A 185 -21.86 -2.26 -12.61
C LYS A 185 -20.85 -3.28 -12.10
N ALA A 186 -19.68 -3.39 -12.73
CA ALA A 186 -18.62 -4.26 -12.29
C ALA A 186 -18.08 -3.86 -10.88
N ALA A 187 -17.95 -2.57 -10.62
CA ALA A 187 -17.53 -2.06 -9.31
C ALA A 187 -18.56 -2.36 -8.21
N VAL A 188 -19.84 -2.15 -8.49
CA VAL A 188 -20.97 -2.50 -7.58
C VAL A 188 -20.98 -4.00 -7.31
N CYS A 189 -20.90 -4.83 -8.35
CA CYS A 189 -20.84 -6.29 -8.21
C CYS A 189 -19.70 -6.76 -7.30
N ARG A 190 -18.52 -6.15 -7.44
CA ARG A 190 -17.40 -6.45 -6.58
C ARG A 190 -17.68 -6.11 -5.12
N ALA A 191 -18.20 -4.92 -4.84
CA ALA A 191 -18.50 -4.48 -3.49
C ALA A 191 -19.60 -5.35 -2.84
N GLU A 192 -20.65 -5.69 -3.59
CA GLU A 192 -21.73 -6.57 -3.12
C GLU A 192 -21.25 -8.00 -2.88
N ALA A 193 -20.43 -8.56 -3.77
CA ALA A 193 -19.86 -9.89 -3.61
C ALA A 193 -18.94 -9.97 -2.38
N ASP A 194 -18.07 -8.97 -2.17
CA ASP A 194 -17.22 -8.90 -0.99
C ASP A 194 -18.03 -8.77 0.31
N TRP A 195 -19.15 -8.04 0.29
CA TRP A 195 -20.09 -7.95 1.42
C TRP A 195 -20.78 -9.30 1.67
N LEU A 196 -21.40 -9.90 0.64
CA LEU A 196 -22.14 -11.15 0.75
C LEU A 196 -21.26 -12.28 1.27
N VAL A 197 -20.13 -12.51 0.64
CA VAL A 197 -19.24 -13.64 0.97
C VAL A 197 -18.47 -13.36 2.27
N GLY A 198 -17.85 -12.18 2.37
CA GLY A 198 -16.99 -11.85 3.51
C GLY A 198 -17.72 -11.81 4.84
N LEU A 199 -18.91 -11.19 4.89
CA LEU A 199 -19.68 -11.11 6.14
C LEU A 199 -20.32 -12.44 6.51
N ASN A 200 -20.90 -13.18 5.56
CA ASN A 200 -21.55 -14.45 5.85
C ASN A 200 -20.56 -15.49 6.36
N VAL A 201 -19.41 -15.68 5.69
CA VAL A 201 -18.40 -16.65 6.14
C VAL A 201 -17.76 -16.25 7.47
N THR A 202 -17.48 -14.95 7.66
CA THR A 202 -16.93 -14.44 8.93
C THR A 202 -17.88 -14.66 10.09
N ARG A 203 -19.18 -14.38 9.91
CA ARG A 203 -20.19 -14.62 10.95
C ARG A 203 -20.39 -16.10 11.22
N ALA A 204 -20.46 -16.93 10.17
CA ALA A 204 -20.63 -18.38 10.32
C ALA A 204 -19.47 -19.00 11.12
N LEU A 205 -18.22 -18.72 10.75
CA LEU A 205 -17.05 -19.17 11.49
C LEU A 205 -17.04 -18.68 12.95
N THR A 206 -17.35 -17.39 13.14
CA THR A 206 -17.38 -16.77 14.46
C THR A 206 -18.45 -17.35 15.38
N CYS A 207 -19.68 -17.58 14.84
CA CYS A 207 -20.78 -18.17 15.62
C CYS A 207 -20.50 -19.63 15.96
N LYS A 208 -20.09 -20.45 14.98
CA LYS A 208 -19.84 -21.86 15.16
C LYS A 208 -18.75 -22.16 16.19
N HIS A 209 -17.65 -21.42 16.10
CA HIS A 209 -16.44 -21.68 16.91
C HIS A 209 -16.34 -20.77 18.15
N ASN A 210 -17.31 -19.90 18.36
CA ASN A 210 -17.33 -18.93 19.46
C ASN A 210 -16.01 -18.13 19.59
N ALA A 211 -15.36 -17.84 18.45
CA ALA A 211 -14.08 -17.16 18.36
C ALA A 211 -14.14 -16.08 17.26
N GLN A 212 -13.45 -14.96 17.43
CA GLN A 212 -13.38 -13.93 16.41
C GLN A 212 -12.52 -14.41 15.24
N LEU A 213 -13.17 -15.03 14.25
CA LEU A 213 -12.56 -15.58 13.04
C LEU A 213 -13.06 -14.80 11.83
N SER A 214 -12.15 -14.17 11.10
CA SER A 214 -12.47 -13.37 9.91
C SER A 214 -11.90 -14.06 8.68
N ALA A 215 -12.73 -14.25 7.67
CA ALA A 215 -12.33 -14.82 6.39
C ALA A 215 -12.79 -13.94 5.21
N GLY A 216 -12.15 -14.10 4.06
CA GLY A 216 -12.49 -13.38 2.84
C GLY A 216 -11.55 -13.73 1.70
N ARG A 217 -11.99 -13.44 0.46
CA ARG A 217 -11.34 -13.90 -0.79
C ARG A 217 -9.89 -13.44 -1.00
N VAL A 218 -9.41 -12.41 -0.29
CA VAL A 218 -8.02 -11.96 -0.39
C VAL A 218 -7.23 -12.30 0.88
N GLN A 219 -7.82 -12.04 2.07
CA GLN A 219 -7.10 -12.27 3.32
C GLN A 219 -6.90 -13.76 3.61
N SER A 220 -7.86 -14.63 3.28
CA SER A 220 -7.73 -16.09 3.53
C SER A 220 -6.64 -16.74 2.66
N PRO A 221 -6.56 -16.53 1.34
CA PRO A 221 -5.47 -17.08 0.54
C PRO A 221 -4.10 -16.46 0.90
N THR A 222 -4.05 -15.20 1.31
CA THR A 222 -2.80 -14.60 1.81
C THR A 222 -2.31 -15.31 3.07
N LEU A 223 -3.20 -15.58 4.03
CA LEU A 223 -2.86 -16.34 5.23
C LEU A 223 -2.50 -17.79 4.89
N ALA A 224 -3.21 -18.42 3.95
CA ALA A 224 -2.92 -19.79 3.51
C ALA A 224 -1.50 -19.95 2.96
N MET A 225 -1.01 -18.99 2.15
CA MET A 225 0.38 -19.00 1.68
C MET A 225 1.40 -18.96 2.83
N ILE A 226 1.11 -18.18 3.87
CA ILE A 226 2.01 -18.08 5.05
C ILE A 226 2.02 -19.40 5.82
N VAL A 227 0.85 -20.02 6.02
CA VAL A 227 0.72 -21.32 6.71
C VAL A 227 1.42 -22.40 5.91
N GLN A 228 1.18 -22.49 4.61
CA GLN A 228 1.82 -23.46 3.71
C GLN A 228 3.35 -23.32 3.76
N ARG A 229 3.88 -22.09 3.70
CA ARG A 229 5.33 -21.85 3.79
C ARG A 229 5.91 -22.37 5.10
N GLU A 230 5.23 -22.23 6.22
CA GLU A 230 5.69 -22.76 7.51
C GLU A 230 5.65 -24.28 7.56
N GLU A 231 4.68 -24.89 6.86
CA GLU A 231 4.63 -26.36 6.71
C GLU A 231 5.75 -26.88 5.80
N GLU A 232 6.04 -26.19 4.69
CA GLU A 232 7.17 -26.50 3.81
C GLU A 232 8.50 -26.47 4.57
N ILE A 233 8.70 -25.45 5.41
CA ILE A 233 9.90 -25.32 6.25
C ILE A 233 9.98 -26.45 7.29
N ARG A 234 8.87 -26.73 7.97
CA ARG A 234 8.82 -27.76 9.01
C ARG A 234 9.08 -29.16 8.47
N ASN A 235 8.58 -29.44 7.28
CA ASN A 235 8.68 -30.76 6.64
C ASN A 235 9.93 -30.90 5.75
N PHE A 236 10.73 -29.83 5.63
CA PHE A 236 11.92 -29.83 4.80
C PHE A 236 12.97 -30.79 5.35
N LYS A 237 13.52 -31.61 4.47
CA LYS A 237 14.63 -32.52 4.76
C LYS A 237 15.87 -32.02 4.01
N PRO A 238 16.91 -31.57 4.73
CA PRO A 238 18.16 -31.15 4.08
C PRO A 238 18.81 -32.32 3.33
N VAL A 239 19.32 -32.03 2.15
CA VAL A 239 20.08 -32.97 1.33
C VAL A 239 21.49 -32.41 1.16
N ASP A 240 22.49 -33.28 1.41
CA ASP A 240 23.88 -32.92 1.23
C ASP A 240 24.22 -32.78 -0.26
N TYR A 241 25.04 -31.80 -0.56
CA TYR A 241 25.65 -31.63 -1.88
C TYR A 241 27.07 -31.08 -1.75
N TRP A 242 27.90 -31.30 -2.76
CA TRP A 242 29.29 -30.94 -2.75
C TRP A 242 29.59 -29.96 -3.88
N CYS A 243 30.21 -28.82 -3.51
CA CYS A 243 30.83 -27.90 -4.45
C CYS A 243 32.33 -28.17 -4.48
N LEU A 244 32.93 -28.05 -5.66
CA LEU A 244 34.37 -28.20 -5.80
C LEU A 244 34.97 -26.90 -6.32
N ASN A 245 36.07 -26.50 -5.71
CA ASN A 245 36.85 -25.34 -6.14
C ASN A 245 38.35 -25.62 -6.19
N ALA A 246 39.00 -25.02 -7.14
CA ALA A 246 40.46 -25.06 -7.27
C ALA A 246 41.03 -23.67 -6.94
N LYS A 247 41.94 -23.62 -6.01
CA LYS A 247 42.62 -22.37 -5.57
C LYS A 247 43.91 -22.18 -6.35
N THR A 248 44.02 -21.00 -6.96
CA THR A 248 45.31 -20.52 -7.54
C THR A 248 45.96 -19.50 -6.60
N ASP A 249 47.01 -18.82 -7.04
CA ASP A 249 47.63 -17.72 -6.26
C ASP A 249 46.72 -16.50 -6.15
N ARG A 250 45.93 -16.21 -7.18
CA ARG A 250 45.23 -14.92 -7.32
C ARG A 250 43.70 -15.01 -7.35
N PHE A 251 43.14 -16.17 -7.74
CA PHE A 251 41.72 -16.34 -7.93
C PHE A 251 41.29 -17.80 -7.68
N MET A 252 39.96 -18.00 -7.63
CA MET A 252 39.37 -19.31 -7.44
C MET A 252 38.63 -19.75 -8.70
N LEU A 253 38.74 -21.02 -9.02
CA LEU A 253 38.06 -21.70 -10.08
C LEU A 253 36.97 -22.62 -9.47
N ASN A 254 35.78 -22.58 -10.00
CA ASN A 254 34.69 -23.48 -9.60
C ASN A 254 34.55 -24.60 -10.64
N TRP A 255 34.44 -25.82 -10.20
CA TRP A 255 34.14 -26.97 -11.08
C TRP A 255 32.79 -26.77 -11.75
N VAL A 256 32.68 -27.22 -13.00
CA VAL A 256 31.45 -27.12 -13.79
C VAL A 256 31.28 -28.45 -14.55
N ASN A 257 30.11 -29.09 -14.37
CA ASN A 257 29.80 -30.29 -15.11
C ASN A 257 29.32 -29.98 -16.56
N GLU A 258 29.13 -31.01 -17.39
CA GLU A 258 28.67 -30.87 -18.78
C GLU A 258 27.34 -30.11 -18.92
N LYS A 259 26.50 -30.13 -17.88
CA LYS A 259 25.21 -29.40 -17.84
C LYS A 259 25.33 -27.95 -17.30
N GLY A 260 26.55 -27.51 -17.00
CA GLY A 260 26.80 -26.15 -16.47
C GLY A 260 26.56 -26.00 -14.97
N ASN A 261 26.33 -27.09 -14.21
CA ASN A 261 26.17 -27.05 -12.76
C ASN A 261 27.52 -27.04 -12.05
N ASN A 262 27.63 -26.32 -10.94
CA ASN A 262 28.83 -26.19 -10.13
C ASN A 262 28.85 -27.08 -8.87
N SER A 263 27.98 -28.07 -8.80
CA SER A 263 27.79 -28.94 -7.63
C SER A 263 27.30 -30.32 -8.02
N THR A 264 27.52 -31.32 -7.15
CA THR A 264 27.01 -32.69 -7.27
C THR A 264 26.36 -33.13 -5.95
N PHE A 265 25.31 -33.96 -6.05
CA PHE A 265 24.66 -34.60 -4.91
C PHE A 265 25.28 -35.97 -4.54
N LYS A 266 26.34 -36.39 -5.23
CA LYS A 266 27.03 -37.66 -4.96
C LYS A 266 28.46 -37.38 -4.48
N GLU A 267 28.76 -37.79 -3.26
CA GLU A 267 30.08 -37.59 -2.66
C GLU A 267 31.19 -38.30 -3.40
N GLU A 268 30.93 -39.55 -3.86
CA GLU A 268 31.86 -40.34 -4.63
C GLU A 268 32.36 -39.64 -5.91
N ILE A 269 31.45 -38.92 -6.58
CA ILE A 269 31.79 -38.12 -7.77
C ILE A 269 32.74 -36.97 -7.36
N ALA A 270 32.42 -36.28 -6.23
CA ALA A 270 33.24 -35.20 -5.74
C ALA A 270 34.67 -35.68 -5.37
N ASP A 271 34.78 -36.86 -4.70
CA ASP A 271 36.06 -37.46 -4.34
C ASP A 271 36.87 -37.89 -5.56
N SER A 272 36.20 -38.52 -6.55
CA SER A 272 36.84 -38.87 -7.81
C SER A 272 37.45 -37.66 -8.52
N ILE A 273 36.71 -36.54 -8.59
CA ILE A 273 37.20 -35.29 -9.21
C ILE A 273 38.41 -34.72 -8.45
N VAL A 274 38.34 -34.67 -7.12
CA VAL A 274 39.46 -34.18 -6.29
C VAL A 274 40.71 -35.04 -6.55
N ASN A 275 40.54 -36.36 -6.56
CA ASN A 275 41.67 -37.29 -6.80
C ASN A 275 42.26 -37.13 -8.21
N LYS A 276 41.46 -36.99 -9.23
CA LYS A 276 41.91 -36.74 -10.62
C LYS A 276 42.65 -35.41 -10.75
N CYS A 277 42.28 -34.39 -10.03
CA CYS A 277 42.84 -33.06 -10.15
C CYS A 277 44.01 -32.82 -9.20
N LYS A 278 44.27 -33.71 -8.24
CA LYS A 278 45.29 -33.56 -7.22
C LYS A 278 46.70 -33.53 -7.87
N GLY A 279 47.45 -32.44 -7.59
CA GLY A 279 48.82 -32.25 -8.13
C GLY A 279 48.87 -31.95 -9.64
N GLN A 280 47.73 -31.74 -10.29
CA GLN A 280 47.67 -31.36 -11.69
C GLN A 280 47.67 -29.83 -11.82
N ASN A 281 48.31 -29.33 -12.87
CA ASN A 281 48.21 -27.94 -13.29
C ASN A 281 46.95 -27.74 -14.14
N GLY A 282 46.49 -26.51 -14.22
CA GLY A 282 45.34 -26.16 -15.05
C GLY A 282 45.79 -25.60 -16.41
N GLU A 283 45.22 -26.13 -17.51
CA GLU A 283 45.38 -25.58 -18.86
C GLU A 283 44.17 -24.70 -19.23
N VAL A 284 44.40 -23.47 -19.63
CA VAL A 284 43.34 -22.53 -20.08
C VAL A 284 42.83 -22.97 -21.43
N LEU A 285 41.59 -23.49 -21.47
CA LEU A 285 40.92 -23.91 -22.68
C LEU A 285 40.34 -22.73 -23.46
N GLU A 286 39.72 -21.79 -22.76
CA GLU A 286 39.06 -20.65 -23.36
C GLU A 286 39.06 -19.42 -22.42
N VAL A 287 39.31 -18.25 -23.01
CA VAL A 287 39.08 -16.95 -22.34
C VAL A 287 38.09 -16.15 -23.17
N LYS A 288 36.89 -16.02 -22.62
CA LYS A 288 35.80 -15.30 -23.27
C LYS A 288 35.55 -13.95 -22.59
N LYS A 289 35.77 -12.87 -23.34
CA LYS A 289 35.46 -11.51 -22.91
C LYS A 289 34.17 -11.04 -23.54
N THR A 290 33.23 -10.53 -22.72
CA THR A 290 31.93 -10.05 -23.19
C THR A 290 31.59 -8.74 -22.52
N THR A 291 31.33 -7.70 -23.30
CA THR A 291 30.79 -6.46 -22.76
C THR A 291 29.30 -6.63 -22.45
N LYS A 292 28.94 -6.39 -21.21
CA LYS A 292 27.56 -6.50 -20.74
C LYS A 292 27.04 -5.12 -20.32
N LYS A 293 25.77 -4.89 -20.58
CA LYS A 293 25.03 -3.69 -20.20
C LYS A 293 23.90 -4.06 -19.25
N LYS A 294 23.86 -3.42 -18.08
CA LYS A 294 22.78 -3.58 -17.09
C LYS A 294 22.02 -2.26 -16.99
N TYR A 295 20.79 -2.27 -17.46
CA TYR A 295 19.90 -1.12 -17.33
C TYR A 295 19.42 -0.97 -15.89
N SER A 296 19.02 0.25 -15.53
CA SER A 296 18.39 0.50 -14.22
C SER A 296 17.08 -0.30 -14.06
N PRO A 297 16.69 -0.62 -12.83
CA PRO A 297 15.32 -1.05 -12.58
C PRO A 297 14.33 0.04 -13.06
N ALA A 298 13.11 -0.38 -13.43
CA ALA A 298 12.03 0.54 -13.81
C ALA A 298 11.66 1.50 -12.66
N LEU A 299 10.91 2.55 -12.96
CA LEU A 299 10.38 3.47 -11.95
C LEU A 299 9.58 2.72 -10.86
N TYR A 300 9.33 3.37 -9.75
CA TYR A 300 8.55 2.78 -8.67
C TYR A 300 7.05 2.81 -8.95
N ASP A 301 6.41 1.66 -8.79
CA ASP A 301 5.05 1.54 -8.30
C ASP A 301 5.06 1.49 -6.75
N LEU A 302 3.89 1.50 -6.12
CA LEU A 302 3.82 1.44 -4.66
C LEU A 302 4.38 0.13 -4.10
N THR A 303 4.11 -1.01 -4.73
CA THR A 303 4.53 -2.33 -4.24
C THR A 303 6.05 -2.47 -4.23
N GLU A 304 6.72 -2.03 -5.30
CA GLU A 304 8.18 -2.08 -5.37
C GLU A 304 8.84 -1.13 -4.38
N LEU A 305 8.28 0.08 -4.21
CA LEU A 305 8.76 1.01 -3.19
C LEU A 305 8.62 0.43 -1.77
N GLN A 306 7.50 -0.22 -1.48
CA GLN A 306 7.29 -0.91 -0.19
C GLN A 306 8.29 -2.05 0.02
N ARG A 307 8.63 -2.80 -1.04
CA ARG A 307 9.65 -3.86 -0.99
C ARG A 307 11.03 -3.32 -0.65
N ASP A 308 11.48 -2.29 -1.36
CA ASP A 308 12.79 -1.71 -1.14
C ASP A 308 12.88 -1.04 0.23
N ALA A 309 11.87 -0.30 0.66
CA ALA A 309 11.81 0.29 2.00
C ALA A 309 11.82 -0.77 3.12
N ASN A 310 11.13 -1.89 2.93
CA ASN A 310 11.16 -3.01 3.88
C ASN A 310 12.52 -3.69 3.91
N LYS A 311 13.14 -3.93 2.74
CA LYS A 311 14.44 -4.57 2.61
C LYS A 311 15.55 -3.76 3.30
N ILE A 312 15.56 -2.44 3.10
CA ILE A 312 16.65 -1.56 3.56
C ILE A 312 16.46 -1.16 5.04
N TRP A 313 15.25 -0.70 5.41
CA TRP A 313 14.99 -0.16 6.77
C TRP A 313 14.01 -0.98 7.60
N GLY A 314 13.43 -2.05 7.05
CA GLY A 314 12.44 -2.86 7.75
C GLY A 314 11.07 -2.17 7.89
N TYR A 315 10.79 -1.10 7.12
CA TYR A 315 9.51 -0.41 7.15
C TYR A 315 8.39 -1.35 6.74
N SER A 316 7.25 -1.28 7.44
CA SER A 316 6.07 -2.01 7.02
C SER A 316 5.47 -1.41 5.75
N ALA A 317 4.72 -2.23 5.00
CA ALA A 317 4.00 -1.77 3.82
C ALA A 317 3.08 -0.58 4.15
N LYS A 318 2.41 -0.61 5.31
CA LYS A 318 1.54 0.47 5.76
C LYS A 318 2.31 1.72 6.16
N GLN A 319 3.46 1.57 6.82
CA GLN A 319 4.33 2.71 7.17
C GLN A 319 4.82 3.41 5.91
N THR A 320 5.33 2.65 4.93
CA THR A 320 5.78 3.21 3.65
C THR A 320 4.66 3.97 2.93
N LEU A 321 3.45 3.40 2.88
CA LEU A 321 2.30 4.08 2.29
C LEU A 321 1.96 5.39 3.01
N ASN A 322 1.98 5.40 4.35
CA ASN A 322 1.70 6.61 5.13
C ASN A 322 2.76 7.71 4.92
N LEU A 323 4.05 7.32 4.82
CA LEU A 323 5.13 8.26 4.50
C LEU A 323 4.96 8.86 3.11
N MET A 324 4.68 8.01 2.12
CA MET A 324 4.37 8.44 0.75
C MET A 324 3.19 9.40 0.68
N GLN A 325 2.12 9.10 1.43
CA GLN A 325 0.94 9.94 1.46
C GLN A 325 1.25 11.35 2.00
N ARG A 326 2.12 11.46 3.01
CA ARG A 326 2.57 12.77 3.51
C ARG A 326 3.46 13.51 2.49
N LEU A 327 4.38 12.80 1.83
CA LEU A 327 5.22 13.39 0.77
C LEU A 327 4.39 13.91 -0.41
N TYR A 328 3.29 13.24 -0.73
CA TYR A 328 2.35 13.65 -1.77
C TYR A 328 1.41 14.78 -1.33
N GLU A 329 0.73 14.64 -0.17
CA GLU A 329 -0.35 15.56 0.24
C GLU A 329 0.18 16.82 0.93
N ASN A 330 1.12 16.66 1.87
CA ASN A 330 1.60 17.76 2.72
C ASN A 330 2.78 18.47 2.07
N HIS A 331 3.79 17.71 1.63
CA HIS A 331 5.02 18.26 1.06
C HIS A 331 4.94 18.49 -0.44
N LYS A 332 4.07 17.77 -1.15
CA LYS A 332 3.84 17.85 -2.61
C LYS A 332 5.07 17.59 -3.47
N VAL A 333 6.06 16.88 -2.92
CA VAL A 333 7.35 16.63 -3.57
C VAL A 333 7.38 15.34 -4.40
N LEU A 334 6.40 14.44 -4.21
CA LEU A 334 6.24 13.20 -4.97
C LEU A 334 4.85 13.11 -5.58
N THR A 335 4.70 12.32 -6.65
CA THR A 335 3.42 12.06 -7.31
C THR A 335 2.55 11.09 -6.51
N TYR A 336 1.35 10.81 -6.99
CA TYR A 336 0.35 10.00 -6.29
C TYR A 336 0.88 8.60 -5.90
N PRO A 337 0.74 8.17 -4.63
CA PRO A 337 1.40 6.98 -4.13
C PRO A 337 0.77 5.65 -4.55
N ARG A 338 -0.55 5.61 -4.83
CA ARG A 338 -1.27 4.35 -5.06
C ARG A 338 -1.37 4.03 -6.54
N THR A 339 -0.25 3.71 -7.15
CA THR A 339 -0.14 3.32 -8.55
C THR A 339 0.49 1.94 -8.69
N ASP A 340 0.04 1.19 -9.67
CA ASP A 340 0.59 -0.09 -10.13
C ASP A 340 1.51 0.08 -11.35
N SER A 341 1.55 1.29 -11.92
CA SER A 341 2.38 1.58 -13.07
C SER A 341 3.82 1.91 -12.68
N ARG A 342 4.76 1.38 -13.46
CA ARG A 342 6.19 1.71 -13.42
C ARG A 342 6.63 2.56 -14.61
N TYR A 343 5.66 3.15 -15.30
CA TYR A 343 5.86 3.94 -16.50
C TYR A 343 5.22 5.31 -16.36
N VAL A 344 5.72 6.25 -17.16
CA VAL A 344 5.09 7.55 -17.35
C VAL A 344 4.49 7.65 -18.74
N THR A 345 3.52 8.54 -18.91
CA THR A 345 2.93 8.85 -20.21
C THR A 345 3.81 9.84 -20.99
N SER A 346 3.66 9.89 -22.29
CA SER A 346 4.47 10.73 -23.18
C SER A 346 4.36 12.23 -22.89
N ASP A 347 3.23 12.70 -22.34
CA ASP A 347 3.03 14.10 -21.93
C ASP A 347 3.88 14.48 -20.72
N ILE A 348 4.17 13.54 -19.82
CA ILE A 348 5.03 13.76 -18.64
C ILE A 348 6.48 14.00 -19.05
N VAL A 349 6.94 13.44 -20.17
CA VAL A 349 8.34 13.59 -20.63
C VAL A 349 8.72 15.06 -20.78
N ALA A 350 7.80 15.91 -21.25
CA ALA A 350 8.03 17.34 -21.41
C ALA A 350 8.28 18.07 -20.06
N THR A 351 7.82 17.51 -18.93
CA THR A 351 7.97 18.08 -17.60
C THR A 351 9.23 17.60 -16.87
N ILE A 352 9.91 16.56 -17.39
CA ILE A 352 11.11 15.98 -16.75
C ILE A 352 12.22 17.01 -16.50
N PRO A 353 12.54 17.94 -17.42
CA PRO A 353 13.59 18.93 -17.17
C PRO A 353 13.31 19.83 -15.95
N GLU A 354 12.04 20.18 -15.69
CA GLU A 354 11.67 20.98 -14.52
C GLU A 354 11.79 20.15 -13.24
N ARG A 355 11.40 18.88 -13.27
CA ARG A 355 11.56 17.93 -12.17
C ARG A 355 13.04 17.70 -11.83
N LEU A 356 13.90 17.60 -12.85
CA LEU A 356 15.36 17.50 -12.67
C LEU A 356 15.93 18.74 -11.99
N LYS A 357 15.48 19.95 -12.35
CA LYS A 357 15.86 21.20 -11.70
C LYS A 357 15.40 21.21 -10.23
N ALA A 358 14.20 20.69 -9.94
CA ALA A 358 13.67 20.63 -8.58
C ALA A 358 14.48 19.71 -7.67
N VAL A 359 15.03 18.60 -8.19
CA VAL A 359 15.84 17.63 -7.43
C VAL A 359 17.35 17.88 -7.53
N SER A 360 17.82 18.91 -8.24
CA SER A 360 19.23 19.21 -8.49
C SER A 360 19.90 19.87 -7.27
N PHE A 361 19.98 19.15 -6.15
CA PHE A 361 20.63 19.59 -4.92
C PHE A 361 21.35 18.41 -4.23
N GLY A 362 22.26 18.71 -3.28
CA GLY A 362 22.99 17.70 -2.50
C GLY A 362 23.63 16.65 -3.41
N GLU A 363 23.50 15.39 -3.03
CA GLU A 363 24.07 14.24 -3.76
C GLU A 363 23.45 14.00 -5.15
N TYR A 364 22.25 14.47 -5.40
CA TYR A 364 21.58 14.30 -6.70
C TYR A 364 22.06 15.27 -7.77
N ARG A 365 22.73 16.36 -7.37
CA ARG A 365 23.08 17.49 -8.26
C ARG A 365 23.88 17.06 -9.48
N VAL A 366 24.92 16.24 -9.27
CA VAL A 366 25.81 15.80 -10.35
C VAL A 366 25.04 15.00 -11.41
N ALA A 367 24.24 14.03 -10.98
CA ALA A 367 23.45 13.19 -11.86
C ALA A 367 22.36 14.00 -12.59
N ALA A 368 21.64 14.87 -11.89
CA ALA A 368 20.61 15.71 -12.46
C ALA A 368 21.17 16.67 -13.53
N GLN A 369 22.31 17.30 -13.26
CA GLN A 369 22.98 18.18 -14.24
C GLN A 369 23.52 17.40 -15.43
N GLN A 370 24.10 16.21 -15.23
CA GLN A 370 24.53 15.36 -16.34
C GLN A 370 23.37 15.05 -17.27
N ILE A 371 22.20 14.68 -16.74
CA ILE A 371 21.01 14.39 -17.56
C ILE A 371 20.50 15.64 -18.28
N LEU A 372 20.48 16.80 -17.60
CA LEU A 372 20.07 18.06 -18.21
C LEU A 372 21.00 18.46 -19.39
N ASN A 373 22.30 18.26 -19.22
CA ASN A 373 23.30 18.59 -20.28
C ASN A 373 23.23 17.64 -21.48
N THR A 374 22.95 16.36 -21.25
CA THR A 374 22.80 15.35 -22.33
C THR A 374 21.43 15.36 -22.99
N GLY A 375 20.48 16.07 -22.39
CA GLY A 375 19.07 16.09 -22.79
C GLY A 375 18.30 14.82 -22.40
N VAL A 376 17.01 15.00 -22.09
CA VAL A 376 16.11 13.91 -21.74
C VAL A 376 15.69 13.17 -23.01
N LYS A 377 16.01 11.88 -23.10
CA LYS A 377 15.61 11.00 -24.20
C LYS A 377 14.54 10.03 -23.72
N ALA A 378 13.31 10.18 -24.24
CA ALA A 378 12.25 9.22 -24.00
C ALA A 378 12.67 7.84 -24.54
N ASN A 379 12.49 6.81 -23.73
CA ASN A 379 12.73 5.43 -24.13
C ASN A 379 11.70 4.47 -23.49
N LYS A 380 11.56 3.29 -24.07
CA LYS A 380 10.57 2.28 -23.65
C LYS A 380 10.80 1.71 -22.23
N ASN A 381 11.92 2.02 -21.57
CA ASN A 381 12.18 1.53 -20.22
C ASN A 381 11.35 2.27 -19.16
N TYR A 382 10.93 3.52 -19.44
CA TYR A 382 10.15 4.30 -18.50
C TYR A 382 8.97 5.06 -19.13
N VAL A 383 8.83 5.09 -20.48
CA VAL A 383 7.70 5.73 -21.17
C VAL A 383 6.90 4.69 -21.94
N ASP A 384 5.65 4.47 -21.52
CA ASP A 384 4.73 3.56 -22.21
C ASP A 384 3.27 3.91 -21.81
N ASN A 385 2.55 4.57 -22.74
CA ASN A 385 1.17 4.99 -22.52
C ASN A 385 0.22 3.80 -22.27
N SER A 386 0.52 2.63 -22.84
CA SER A 386 -0.33 1.43 -22.71
C SER A 386 -0.23 0.77 -21.33
N LYS A 387 0.83 1.08 -20.57
CA LYS A 387 1.10 0.55 -19.22
C LYS A 387 0.78 1.54 -18.10
N VAL A 388 0.11 2.64 -18.44
CA VAL A 388 -0.40 3.62 -17.48
C VAL A 388 -1.92 3.57 -17.55
N SER A 389 -2.55 3.09 -16.46
CA SER A 389 -4.01 3.03 -16.32
C SER A 389 -4.54 4.35 -15.73
N ASP A 390 -4.71 4.37 -14.42
CA ASP A 390 -5.27 5.50 -13.66
C ASP A 390 -4.19 6.51 -13.29
N HIS A 391 -3.00 6.05 -12.96
CA HIS A 391 -1.87 6.86 -12.51
C HIS A 391 -0.55 6.34 -13.09
N HIS A 392 0.36 7.27 -13.42
CA HIS A 392 1.73 6.92 -13.80
C HIS A 392 2.58 6.54 -12.58
N ALA A 393 3.82 6.11 -12.81
CA ALA A 393 4.79 5.76 -11.80
C ALA A 393 5.02 6.87 -10.76
N ILE A 394 5.51 6.49 -9.59
CA ILE A 394 5.91 7.41 -8.52
C ILE A 394 7.22 8.09 -8.92
N ILE A 395 7.17 9.41 -9.09
CA ILE A 395 8.32 10.25 -9.45
C ILE A 395 8.30 11.57 -8.66
N PRO A 396 9.41 12.32 -8.60
CA PRO A 396 9.41 13.67 -8.04
C PRO A 396 8.50 14.63 -8.83
N THR A 397 7.95 15.63 -8.15
CA THR A 397 7.21 16.73 -8.77
C THR A 397 8.16 17.85 -9.21
N GLU A 398 7.60 18.90 -9.80
CA GLU A 398 8.32 20.14 -10.16
C GLU A 398 8.54 21.06 -8.94
N GLU A 399 7.92 20.73 -7.79
CA GLU A 399 8.02 21.54 -6.59
C GLU A 399 9.39 21.39 -5.92
N LYS A 400 10.04 22.51 -5.64
CA LYS A 400 11.28 22.54 -4.87
C LYS A 400 10.97 22.28 -3.40
N GLY A 401 11.05 21.04 -2.98
CA GLY A 401 10.83 20.67 -1.59
C GLY A 401 11.96 21.13 -0.67
N SER A 402 11.62 21.70 0.48
CA SER A 402 12.60 21.88 1.55
C SER A 402 12.80 20.57 2.29
N LEU A 403 13.93 19.88 2.05
CA LEU A 403 14.29 18.65 2.77
C LEU A 403 14.45 18.87 4.28
N ALA A 404 14.67 20.12 4.73
CA ALA A 404 14.77 20.44 6.15
C ALA A 404 13.47 20.12 6.92
N ASN A 405 12.32 20.22 6.25
CA ASN A 405 11.01 20.00 6.85
C ASN A 405 10.59 18.50 6.83
N LEU A 406 11.37 17.61 6.19
CA LEU A 406 11.08 16.19 6.14
C LEU A 406 11.65 15.48 7.38
N SER A 407 10.88 14.56 7.96
CA SER A 407 11.40 13.63 8.95
C SER A 407 12.45 12.70 8.33
N SER A 408 13.26 12.03 9.16
CA SER A 408 14.26 11.06 8.68
C SER A 408 13.63 9.97 7.80
N ASP A 409 12.50 9.41 8.23
CA ASP A 409 11.78 8.36 7.49
C ASP A 409 11.24 8.89 6.15
N GLU A 410 10.75 10.13 6.08
CA GLU A 410 10.31 10.77 4.85
C GLU A 410 11.47 11.01 3.89
N LYS A 411 12.65 11.41 4.40
CA LYS A 411 13.87 11.55 3.61
C LYS A 411 14.29 10.23 2.98
N HIS A 412 14.23 9.12 3.72
CA HIS A 412 14.53 7.79 3.20
C HIS A 412 13.64 7.42 1.99
N ILE A 413 12.34 7.63 2.11
CA ILE A 413 11.42 7.32 1.00
C ILE A 413 11.64 8.27 -0.19
N TYR A 414 11.85 9.56 0.09
CA TYR A 414 12.15 10.55 -0.95
C TYR A 414 13.44 10.19 -1.70
N ASP A 415 14.50 9.81 -1.00
CA ASP A 415 15.77 9.38 -1.56
C ASP A 415 15.62 8.20 -2.52
N LEU A 416 14.90 7.15 -2.11
CA LEU A 416 14.62 6.02 -2.99
C LEU A 416 13.97 6.45 -4.30
N VAL A 417 12.95 7.29 -4.22
CA VAL A 417 12.20 7.73 -5.40
C VAL A 417 13.06 8.60 -6.30
N VAL A 418 13.80 9.56 -5.74
CA VAL A 418 14.68 10.44 -6.52
C VAL A 418 15.81 9.65 -7.19
N LYS A 419 16.51 8.79 -6.46
CA LYS A 419 17.58 7.94 -7.02
C LYS A 419 17.03 7.04 -8.14
N ARG A 420 15.86 6.44 -7.96
CA ARG A 420 15.24 5.61 -8.99
C ARG A 420 14.83 6.41 -10.22
N PHE A 421 14.28 7.62 -10.04
CA PHE A 421 13.92 8.54 -11.11
C PHE A 421 15.16 8.96 -11.93
N LEU A 422 16.24 9.33 -11.26
CA LEU A 422 17.50 9.67 -11.93
C LEU A 422 18.11 8.45 -12.65
N SER A 423 18.03 7.26 -12.03
CA SER A 423 18.61 6.03 -12.57
C SER A 423 18.06 5.65 -13.95
N VAL A 424 16.74 5.81 -14.18
CA VAL A 424 16.13 5.46 -15.47
C VAL A 424 16.48 6.44 -16.60
N LEU A 425 16.97 7.64 -16.24
CA LEU A 425 17.39 8.69 -17.16
C LEU A 425 18.88 8.64 -17.48
N LEU A 426 19.68 7.94 -16.66
CA LEU A 426 21.11 7.75 -16.83
C LEU A 426 21.42 6.58 -17.77
N PRO A 427 22.64 6.55 -18.37
CA PRO A 427 23.11 5.43 -19.16
C PRO A 427 23.13 4.10 -18.38
N ALA A 428 23.14 2.98 -19.10
CA ALA A 428 23.32 1.67 -18.51
C ALA A 428 24.68 1.57 -17.79
N TYR A 429 24.73 0.72 -16.76
CA TYR A 429 26.00 0.23 -16.21
C TYR A 429 26.65 -0.73 -17.21
N GLU A 430 27.88 -0.43 -17.62
CA GLU A 430 28.62 -1.24 -18.59
C GLU A 430 29.84 -1.85 -17.93
N TYR A 431 30.01 -3.15 -18.13
CA TYR A 431 31.16 -3.89 -17.63
C TYR A 431 31.59 -4.96 -18.62
N GLU A 432 32.88 -5.24 -18.61
CA GLU A 432 33.46 -6.37 -19.32
C GLU A 432 33.49 -7.58 -18.38
N GLN A 433 32.79 -8.65 -18.76
CA GLN A 433 32.87 -9.92 -18.05
C GLN A 433 33.87 -10.83 -18.77
N THR A 434 34.93 -11.21 -18.07
CA THR A 434 35.83 -12.26 -18.49
C THR A 434 35.45 -13.57 -17.87
N THR A 435 35.22 -14.58 -18.68
CA THR A 435 35.01 -15.96 -18.24
C THR A 435 36.17 -16.79 -18.72
N VAL A 436 36.85 -17.45 -17.79
CA VAL A 436 37.99 -18.36 -18.06
C VAL A 436 37.53 -19.78 -17.83
N THR A 437 37.74 -20.65 -18.80
CA THR A 437 37.50 -22.09 -18.70
C THR A 437 38.87 -22.81 -18.68
N VAL A 438 39.06 -23.66 -17.68
CA VAL A 438 40.34 -24.34 -17.39
C VAL A 438 40.08 -25.84 -17.29
N ASN A 439 40.97 -26.63 -17.90
CA ASN A 439 40.99 -28.06 -17.72
C ASN A 439 42.00 -28.44 -16.63
N ILE A 440 41.58 -29.21 -15.63
CA ILE A 440 42.42 -29.73 -14.57
C ILE A 440 42.14 -31.22 -14.45
N GLY A 441 43.08 -32.11 -14.78
CA GLY A 441 42.89 -33.55 -14.66
C GLY A 441 41.71 -34.12 -15.48
N LYS A 442 41.43 -33.55 -16.64
CA LYS A 442 40.29 -33.86 -17.53
C LYS A 442 38.94 -33.38 -17.00
N GLU A 443 38.89 -32.58 -15.95
CA GLU A 443 37.69 -31.98 -15.42
C GLU A 443 37.66 -30.47 -15.76
N THR A 444 36.49 -29.93 -15.99
CA THR A 444 36.28 -28.53 -16.38
C THR A 444 36.07 -27.63 -15.17
N PHE A 445 36.83 -26.57 -15.08
CA PHE A 445 36.66 -25.51 -14.07
C PHE A 445 36.48 -24.16 -14.74
N SER A 446 35.78 -23.24 -14.08
CA SER A 446 35.52 -21.89 -14.61
C SER A 446 35.66 -20.82 -13.54
N ALA A 447 36.19 -19.68 -13.93
CA ALA A 447 36.17 -18.46 -13.14
C ALA A 447 35.56 -17.31 -13.93
N LYS A 448 34.92 -16.37 -13.20
CA LYS A 448 34.36 -15.14 -13.78
C LYS A 448 34.94 -13.94 -13.07
N GLY A 449 35.30 -12.92 -13.83
CA GLY A 449 35.69 -11.61 -13.32
C GLY A 449 35.00 -10.50 -14.09
N ASN A 450 34.74 -9.39 -13.42
CA ASN A 450 34.07 -8.23 -14.02
C ASN A 450 34.94 -6.99 -13.88
N ILE A 451 35.12 -6.23 -14.97
CA ILE A 451 35.80 -4.93 -14.97
C ILE A 451 34.79 -3.86 -15.37
N THR A 452 34.51 -2.92 -14.49
CA THR A 452 33.62 -1.80 -14.76
C THR A 452 34.21 -0.89 -15.85
N LYS A 453 33.46 -0.70 -16.95
CA LYS A 453 33.78 0.26 -18.03
C LYS A 453 33.10 1.62 -17.80
N SER A 454 31.84 1.60 -17.39
CA SER A 454 31.06 2.79 -17.07
C SER A 454 30.11 2.52 -15.91
N LYS A 455 30.15 3.36 -14.88
CA LYS A 455 29.23 3.23 -13.72
C LYS A 455 27.78 3.48 -14.11
N GLY A 456 27.50 4.29 -15.14
CA GLY A 456 26.14 4.62 -15.54
C GLY A 456 25.26 5.00 -14.35
N TRP A 457 24.03 4.47 -14.32
CA TRP A 457 23.08 4.73 -13.23
C TRP A 457 23.54 4.27 -11.82
N LYS A 458 24.50 3.35 -11.73
CA LYS A 458 25.04 2.88 -10.45
C LYS A 458 25.83 3.95 -9.69
N MET A 459 26.21 5.05 -10.34
CA MET A 459 26.86 6.18 -9.67
C MET A 459 26.03 6.81 -8.54
N LEU A 460 24.72 6.55 -8.52
CA LEU A 460 23.79 7.03 -7.48
C LEU A 460 23.78 6.15 -6.21
N TYR A 461 24.48 5.03 -6.23
CA TYR A 461 24.44 4.04 -5.15
C TYR A 461 25.87 3.67 -4.72
N ASP A 462 26.28 4.12 -3.54
CA ASP A 462 27.66 3.96 -3.06
C ASP A 462 28.07 2.51 -2.74
N ASN A 463 27.11 1.60 -2.52
CA ASN A 463 27.34 0.25 -2.00
C ASN A 463 26.61 -0.86 -2.77
N LEU A 464 26.36 -0.68 -4.06
CA LEU A 464 25.99 -1.83 -4.87
C LEU A 464 27.27 -2.65 -5.15
N ASN A 465 27.70 -3.43 -4.18
CA ASN A 465 28.71 -4.46 -4.41
C ASN A 465 28.19 -5.36 -5.53
N ASP A 466 28.85 -5.24 -6.66
CA ASP A 466 28.57 -6.07 -7.81
C ASP A 466 28.98 -7.50 -7.47
N ASP A 467 28.04 -8.41 -7.65
CA ASP A 467 28.17 -9.85 -7.57
C ASP A 467 29.25 -10.33 -6.56
N GLU A 468 28.83 -10.83 -5.39
CA GLU A 468 29.70 -11.41 -4.36
C GLU A 468 30.71 -12.43 -4.91
N ASP A 469 30.45 -12.96 -6.11
CA ASP A 469 31.30 -13.92 -6.85
C ASP A 469 32.27 -13.26 -7.85
N SER A 470 32.33 -11.92 -7.95
CA SER A 470 33.22 -11.24 -8.88
C SER A 470 34.62 -11.10 -8.28
N GLN A 471 35.58 -11.70 -8.91
CA GLN A 471 37.01 -11.60 -8.56
C GLN A 471 37.81 -10.90 -9.67
N GLU A 472 38.93 -10.31 -9.33
CA GLU A 472 39.89 -9.82 -10.33
C GLU A 472 40.62 -11.00 -10.96
N LEU A 473 40.52 -11.15 -12.26
CA LEU A 473 41.23 -12.15 -13.02
C LEU A 473 42.47 -11.53 -13.63
N PRO A 474 43.65 -12.20 -13.55
CA PRO A 474 44.84 -11.78 -14.26
C PRO A 474 44.61 -11.86 -15.78
N HIS A 475 45.51 -11.28 -16.54
CA HIS A 475 45.51 -11.45 -18.00
C HIS A 475 45.92 -12.89 -18.31
N LEU A 476 45.01 -13.62 -18.95
CA LEU A 476 45.19 -15.01 -19.34
C LEU A 476 44.89 -15.18 -20.84
N ASN A 477 45.61 -16.11 -21.47
CA ASN A 477 45.41 -16.51 -22.85
C ASN A 477 45.06 -18.01 -22.92
N LYS A 478 44.47 -18.42 -24.02
CA LYS A 478 44.25 -19.85 -24.30
C LYS A 478 45.61 -20.55 -24.38
N GLY A 479 45.75 -21.72 -23.72
CA GLY A 479 46.95 -22.50 -23.62
C GLY A 479 47.86 -22.14 -22.43
N ASP A 480 47.57 -21.05 -21.70
CA ASP A 480 48.32 -20.71 -20.50
C ASP A 480 48.18 -21.81 -19.44
N ASN A 481 49.29 -22.06 -18.73
CA ASN A 481 49.36 -23.03 -17.67
C ASN A 481 49.19 -22.35 -16.32
N ILE A 482 48.21 -22.79 -15.51
CA ILE A 482 47.87 -22.23 -14.21
C ILE A 482 48.32 -23.19 -13.10
N ILE A 483 49.09 -22.71 -12.16
CA ILE A 483 49.51 -23.47 -10.98
C ILE A 483 48.30 -23.59 -10.04
N ILE A 484 47.86 -24.82 -9.78
CA ILE A 484 46.79 -25.13 -8.85
C ILE A 484 47.40 -25.49 -7.49
N LYS A 485 47.12 -24.64 -6.47
CA LYS A 485 47.64 -24.88 -5.11
C LYS A 485 46.86 -25.98 -4.39
N SER A 486 45.54 -26.01 -4.55
CA SER A 486 44.73 -27.05 -3.95
C SER A 486 43.40 -27.18 -4.70
N VAL A 487 42.84 -28.38 -4.70
CA VAL A 487 41.46 -28.66 -5.12
C VAL A 487 40.70 -29.14 -3.89
N ASN A 488 39.64 -28.41 -3.55
CA ASN A 488 38.90 -28.64 -2.32
C ASN A 488 37.47 -29.02 -2.60
N LYS A 489 36.99 -30.01 -1.84
CA LYS A 489 35.58 -30.41 -1.75
C LYS A 489 34.93 -29.68 -0.58
N VAL A 490 33.86 -28.94 -0.83
CA VAL A 490 33.09 -28.20 0.19
C VAL A 490 31.70 -28.82 0.28
N LYS A 491 31.45 -29.49 1.41
CA LYS A 491 30.13 -30.03 1.72
C LYS A 491 29.16 -28.88 2.09
N LYS A 492 28.00 -28.87 1.49
CA LYS A 492 26.90 -27.95 1.77
C LYS A 492 25.59 -28.74 1.93
N GLN A 493 24.58 -28.12 2.51
CA GLN A 493 23.24 -28.68 2.60
C GLN A 493 22.25 -27.76 1.92
N THR A 494 21.24 -28.35 1.29
CA THR A 494 20.10 -27.58 0.81
C THR A 494 19.38 -26.95 2.01
N THR A 495 18.87 -25.73 1.82
CA THR A 495 18.17 -24.97 2.86
C THR A 495 16.68 -24.91 2.56
N PRO A 496 15.81 -24.86 3.57
CA PRO A 496 14.38 -24.68 3.35
C PRO A 496 14.11 -23.32 2.69
N PRO A 497 12.95 -23.17 2.04
CA PRO A 497 12.57 -21.85 1.52
C PRO A 497 12.49 -20.83 2.65
N ALA A 498 12.95 -19.60 2.39
CA ALA A 498 12.91 -18.53 3.37
C ALA A 498 11.47 -18.20 3.80
N ARG A 499 11.29 -17.86 5.08
CA ARG A 499 10.00 -17.33 5.57
C ARG A 499 9.65 -16.04 4.86
N PHE A 500 8.35 -15.76 4.81
CA PHE A 500 7.91 -14.48 4.31
C PHE A 500 8.31 -13.35 5.27
N ASN A 501 8.80 -12.25 4.71
CA ASN A 501 8.76 -10.92 5.30
C ASN A 501 7.70 -10.08 4.55
N GLU A 502 7.46 -8.84 4.97
CA GLU A 502 6.43 -8.04 4.30
C GLU A 502 6.73 -7.80 2.81
N ALA A 503 8.01 -7.62 2.43
CA ALA A 503 8.39 -7.45 1.03
C ALA A 503 8.11 -8.69 0.17
N THR A 504 8.50 -9.88 0.65
CA THR A 504 8.28 -11.13 -0.07
C THR A 504 6.81 -11.56 -0.05
N LEU A 505 6.06 -11.20 1.00
CA LEU A 505 4.62 -11.41 1.07
C LEU A 505 3.88 -10.52 0.06
N LEU A 506 4.26 -9.25 -0.09
CA LEU A 506 3.74 -8.39 -1.16
C LEU A 506 4.00 -8.98 -2.55
N SER A 507 5.20 -9.56 -2.77
CA SER A 507 5.53 -10.26 -4.01
C SER A 507 4.65 -11.50 -4.23
N ALA A 508 4.36 -12.25 -3.17
CA ALA A 508 3.49 -13.40 -3.23
C ALA A 508 2.03 -13.02 -3.47
N MET A 509 1.57 -11.90 -2.92
CA MET A 509 0.23 -11.37 -3.21
C MET A 509 0.12 -10.89 -4.66
N GLU A 510 1.16 -10.27 -5.21
CA GLU A 510 1.18 -9.78 -6.59
C GLU A 510 1.28 -10.92 -7.61
N SER A 511 2.06 -11.96 -7.32
CA SER A 511 2.29 -13.10 -8.21
C SER A 511 2.16 -14.42 -7.46
N PRO A 512 0.95 -14.81 -7.01
CA PRO A 512 0.76 -15.98 -6.15
C PRO A 512 1.21 -17.29 -6.81
N GLN A 513 1.13 -17.39 -8.15
CA GLN A 513 1.52 -18.56 -8.93
C GLN A 513 3.01 -18.93 -8.82
N LYS A 514 3.86 -18.01 -8.34
CA LYS A 514 5.28 -18.30 -8.07
C LYS A 514 5.50 -19.02 -6.74
N TYR A 515 4.50 -19.07 -5.89
CA TYR A 515 4.58 -19.55 -4.50
C TYR A 515 3.66 -20.72 -4.18
N ILE A 516 2.72 -21.02 -5.07
CA ILE A 516 1.79 -22.14 -4.94
C ILE A 516 1.76 -22.93 -6.26
N ASN A 517 1.63 -24.26 -6.16
CA ASN A 517 1.44 -25.10 -7.34
C ASN A 517 0.05 -24.92 -7.91
N ILE A 518 -0.03 -24.33 -9.11
CA ILE A 518 -1.28 -24.11 -9.85
C ILE A 518 -1.08 -24.52 -11.31
N GLU A 519 -2.18 -24.96 -11.95
CA GLU A 519 -2.22 -25.22 -13.37
C GLU A 519 -1.89 -23.97 -14.20
N LYS A 520 -1.28 -24.18 -15.38
CA LYS A 520 -0.77 -23.09 -16.23
C LYS A 520 -1.82 -22.06 -16.63
N ASP A 521 -3.04 -22.49 -16.92
CA ASP A 521 -4.14 -21.59 -17.33
C ASP A 521 -4.62 -20.73 -16.18
N ALA A 522 -4.68 -21.30 -14.99
CA ALA A 522 -5.02 -20.60 -13.77
C ALA A 522 -3.92 -19.60 -13.36
N ALA A 523 -2.65 -19.95 -13.57
CA ALA A 523 -1.51 -19.05 -13.37
C ALA A 523 -1.55 -17.85 -14.31
N LYS A 524 -1.95 -18.05 -15.57
CA LYS A 524 -2.14 -16.98 -16.55
C LYS A 524 -3.24 -16.02 -16.11
N THR A 525 -4.40 -16.54 -15.71
CA THR A 525 -5.51 -15.71 -15.20
C THR A 525 -5.12 -14.89 -13.98
N LEU A 526 -4.36 -15.45 -13.03
CA LEU A 526 -3.86 -14.71 -11.87
C LEU A 526 -2.93 -13.56 -12.25
N ASN A 527 -2.06 -13.75 -13.25
CA ASN A 527 -1.20 -12.69 -13.77
C ASN A 527 -2.01 -11.54 -14.40
N GLU A 528 -3.00 -11.89 -15.22
CA GLU A 528 -3.84 -10.92 -15.94
C GLU A 528 -4.72 -10.12 -14.98
N THR A 529 -5.08 -10.67 -13.84
CA THR A 529 -5.95 -10.03 -12.84
C THR A 529 -5.21 -9.29 -11.72
N GLY A 530 -3.87 -9.24 -11.76
CA GLY A 530 -3.04 -8.50 -10.81
C GLY A 530 -2.88 -9.16 -9.43
N GLY A 531 -3.18 -10.47 -9.31
CA GLY A 531 -2.97 -11.26 -8.10
C GLY A 531 -4.00 -11.03 -6.99
N LEU A 532 -3.53 -11.10 -5.74
CA LEU A 532 -4.36 -10.95 -4.55
C LEU A 532 -4.40 -9.50 -4.06
N GLY A 533 -5.57 -8.89 -4.13
CA GLY A 533 -5.79 -7.50 -3.76
C GLY A 533 -5.16 -6.50 -4.73
N THR A 534 -5.61 -5.26 -4.66
CA THR A 534 -5.03 -4.16 -5.43
C THR A 534 -3.81 -3.58 -4.70
N VAL A 535 -2.97 -2.85 -5.41
CA VAL A 535 -1.82 -2.11 -4.83
C VAL A 535 -2.26 -1.25 -3.63
N ALA A 536 -3.42 -0.61 -3.73
CA ALA A 536 -3.95 0.22 -2.66
C ALA A 536 -4.38 -0.55 -1.40
N THR A 537 -4.73 -1.84 -1.51
CA THR A 537 -5.34 -2.62 -0.43
C THR A 537 -4.41 -3.63 0.22
N ARG A 538 -3.32 -4.06 -0.45
CA ARG A 538 -2.40 -5.10 0.07
C ARG A 538 -1.84 -4.77 1.45
N ALA A 539 -1.39 -3.53 1.65
CA ALA A 539 -0.86 -3.07 2.94
C ALA A 539 -1.88 -3.18 4.07
N ASP A 540 -3.13 -2.77 3.81
CA ASP A 540 -4.23 -2.84 4.79
C ASP A 540 -4.64 -4.28 5.10
N ILE A 541 -4.56 -5.19 4.11
CA ILE A 541 -4.82 -6.62 4.30
C ILE A 541 -3.76 -7.25 5.19
N ILE A 542 -2.48 -6.98 4.95
CA ILE A 542 -1.37 -7.46 5.79
C ILE A 542 -1.54 -6.93 7.22
N GLU A 543 -1.81 -5.63 7.38
CA GLU A 543 -2.05 -5.03 8.70
C GLU A 543 -3.27 -5.65 9.39
N LYS A 544 -4.35 -5.95 8.66
CA LYS A 544 -5.53 -6.63 9.19
C LYS A 544 -5.21 -8.04 9.70
N LEU A 545 -4.35 -8.80 9.00
CA LEU A 545 -3.91 -10.12 9.46
C LEU A 545 -3.13 -10.01 10.77
N PHE A 546 -2.23 -9.03 10.92
CA PHE A 546 -1.55 -8.75 12.20
C PHE A 546 -2.54 -8.34 13.30
N ASN A 547 -3.42 -7.40 13.02
CA ASN A 547 -4.40 -6.88 13.99
C ASN A 547 -5.44 -7.95 14.41
N SER A 548 -5.67 -8.96 13.59
CA SER A 548 -6.52 -10.12 13.90
C SER A 548 -5.78 -11.21 14.66
N PHE A 549 -4.48 -11.03 14.92
CA PHE A 549 -3.61 -12.00 15.60
C PHE A 549 -3.57 -13.38 14.94
N VAL A 550 -3.69 -13.43 13.62
CA VAL A 550 -3.54 -14.66 12.82
C VAL A 550 -2.12 -14.84 12.30
N ILE A 551 -1.35 -13.75 12.25
CA ILE A 551 0.09 -13.74 12.00
C ILE A 551 0.82 -12.88 13.03
N GLU A 552 2.09 -13.17 13.24
CA GLU A 552 2.98 -12.40 14.10
C GLU A 552 4.33 -12.16 13.43
N LYS A 553 5.05 -11.13 13.87
CA LYS A 553 6.38 -10.78 13.36
C LYS A 553 7.43 -11.13 14.43
N LYS A 554 8.47 -11.90 14.03
CA LYS A 554 9.65 -12.16 14.86
C LYS A 554 10.89 -11.73 14.07
N GLY A 555 11.53 -10.66 14.51
CA GLY A 555 12.57 -10.00 13.71
C GLY A 555 12.00 -9.43 12.42
N LYS A 556 12.50 -9.89 11.28
CA LYS A 556 12.01 -9.53 9.93
C LYS A 556 10.94 -10.50 9.43
N ASP A 557 10.85 -11.70 9.99
CA ASP A 557 10.06 -12.81 9.48
C ASP A 557 8.62 -12.79 9.99
N ILE A 558 7.70 -13.24 9.15
CA ILE A 558 6.27 -13.39 9.45
C ILE A 558 5.99 -14.87 9.73
N TYR A 559 5.34 -15.12 10.87
CA TYR A 559 4.93 -16.44 11.32
C TYR A 559 3.41 -16.52 11.42
N PRO A 560 2.78 -17.64 11.03
CA PRO A 560 1.40 -17.88 11.37
C PRO A 560 1.29 -18.21 12.85
N THR A 561 0.32 -17.60 13.53
CA THR A 561 -0.01 -17.99 14.92
C THR A 561 -0.79 -19.31 14.92
N SER A 562 -0.98 -19.92 16.09
CA SER A 562 -1.87 -21.09 16.23
C SER A 562 -3.29 -20.74 15.77
N LYS A 563 -3.81 -19.56 16.13
CA LYS A 563 -5.08 -19.06 15.61
C LYS A 563 -5.12 -18.99 14.08
N GLY A 564 -4.03 -18.53 13.45
CA GLY A 564 -3.93 -18.45 11.99
C GLY A 564 -3.95 -19.82 11.32
N LYS A 565 -3.21 -20.79 11.86
CA LYS A 565 -3.18 -22.17 11.36
C LYS A 565 -4.57 -22.82 11.47
N GLN A 566 -5.18 -22.75 12.63
CA GLN A 566 -6.54 -23.27 12.85
C GLN A 566 -7.57 -22.58 11.94
N LEU A 567 -7.48 -21.25 11.77
CA LEU A 567 -8.39 -20.54 10.86
C LEU A 567 -8.32 -21.10 9.44
N ILE A 568 -7.12 -21.39 8.92
CA ILE A 568 -6.96 -21.97 7.58
C ILE A 568 -7.51 -23.38 7.49
N GLU A 569 -7.47 -24.17 8.56
CA GLU A 569 -8.12 -25.50 8.60
C GLU A 569 -9.64 -25.37 8.52
N LEU A 570 -10.23 -24.36 9.16
CA LEU A 570 -11.66 -24.13 9.27
C LEU A 570 -12.30 -23.41 8.07
N VAL A 571 -11.52 -22.63 7.32
CA VAL A 571 -12.02 -21.89 6.15
C VAL A 571 -12.27 -22.85 4.99
N PRO A 572 -13.41 -22.75 4.26
CA PRO A 572 -13.70 -23.52 3.07
C PRO A 572 -12.58 -23.52 2.03
N LYS A 573 -12.35 -24.64 1.35
CA LYS A 573 -11.20 -24.85 0.45
C LYS A 573 -11.08 -23.76 -0.63
N ASP A 574 -12.17 -23.44 -1.30
CA ASP A 574 -12.18 -22.47 -2.39
C ASP A 574 -11.75 -21.08 -1.94
N LEU A 575 -12.15 -20.69 -0.73
CA LEU A 575 -11.84 -19.38 -0.17
C LEU A 575 -10.35 -19.24 0.26
N LYS A 576 -9.64 -20.36 0.43
CA LYS A 576 -8.19 -20.38 0.66
C LYS A 576 -7.38 -20.22 -0.63
N SER A 577 -8.01 -20.46 -1.78
CA SER A 577 -7.33 -20.47 -3.07
C SER A 577 -7.31 -19.09 -3.71
N PRO A 578 -6.16 -18.62 -4.19
CA PRO A 578 -6.07 -17.41 -5.02
C PRO A 578 -6.90 -17.49 -6.32
N LEU A 579 -7.19 -18.71 -6.79
CA LEU A 579 -7.95 -18.94 -8.03
C LEU A 579 -9.37 -18.38 -7.96
N LEU A 580 -10.00 -18.43 -6.79
CA LEU A 580 -11.32 -17.85 -6.61
C LEU A 580 -11.28 -16.34 -6.91
N THR A 581 -10.26 -15.64 -6.40
CA THR A 581 -10.07 -14.21 -6.65
C THR A 581 -9.84 -13.93 -8.12
N ALA A 582 -9.00 -14.72 -8.79
CA ALA A 582 -8.75 -14.59 -10.23
C ALA A 582 -10.03 -14.81 -11.05
N LYS A 583 -10.80 -15.85 -10.73
CA LYS A 583 -12.08 -16.13 -11.38
C LYS A 583 -13.06 -14.95 -11.24
N TRP A 584 -13.18 -14.39 -10.05
CA TRP A 584 -14.07 -13.24 -9.83
C TRP A 584 -13.60 -12.00 -10.60
N GLU A 585 -12.32 -11.66 -10.53
CA GLU A 585 -11.80 -10.49 -11.26
C GLU A 585 -11.97 -10.67 -12.78
N SER A 586 -11.78 -11.87 -13.32
CA SER A 586 -12.07 -12.17 -14.73
C SER A 586 -13.56 -11.98 -15.07
N GLN A 587 -14.47 -12.44 -14.21
CA GLN A 587 -15.90 -12.24 -14.40
C GLN A 587 -16.31 -10.76 -14.31
N LEU A 588 -15.70 -10.02 -13.38
CA LEU A 588 -15.92 -8.56 -13.24
C LEU A 588 -15.38 -7.79 -14.43
N ASP A 589 -14.27 -8.20 -15.02
CA ASP A 589 -13.75 -7.63 -16.27
C ASP A 589 -14.72 -7.88 -17.44
N GLN A 590 -15.31 -9.08 -17.53
CA GLN A 590 -16.33 -9.38 -18.53
C GLN A 590 -17.60 -8.51 -18.35
N ILE A 591 -18.00 -8.21 -17.10
CA ILE A 591 -19.11 -7.29 -16.83
C ILE A 591 -18.72 -5.87 -17.27
N ALA A 592 -17.52 -5.41 -16.95
CA ALA A 592 -17.03 -4.09 -17.36
C ALA A 592 -17.00 -3.93 -18.88
N LYS A 593 -16.70 -5.01 -19.61
CA LYS A 593 -16.72 -5.08 -21.08
C LYS A 593 -18.12 -5.33 -21.69
N GLY A 594 -19.17 -5.45 -20.87
CA GLY A 594 -20.52 -5.75 -21.32
C GLY A 594 -20.75 -7.17 -21.87
N LYS A 595 -19.81 -8.09 -21.62
CA LYS A 595 -19.86 -9.50 -22.08
C LYS A 595 -20.55 -10.44 -21.10
N ARG A 596 -20.85 -9.98 -19.89
CA ARG A 596 -21.51 -10.77 -18.84
C ARG A 596 -22.56 -9.90 -18.13
N ASP A 597 -23.70 -10.52 -17.81
CA ASP A 597 -24.74 -9.88 -17.03
C ASP A 597 -24.36 -9.76 -15.54
N ASN A 598 -24.54 -8.58 -14.97
CA ASN A 598 -24.23 -8.29 -13.59
C ASN A 598 -25.17 -8.98 -12.59
N LEU A 599 -26.48 -9.14 -12.94
CA LEU A 599 -27.45 -9.78 -12.06
C LEU A 599 -27.18 -11.28 -11.92
N SER A 600 -26.76 -11.95 -13.01
CA SER A 600 -26.35 -13.35 -12.97
C SER A 600 -25.16 -13.57 -12.05
N PHE A 601 -24.16 -12.69 -12.09
CA PHE A 601 -23.00 -12.74 -11.19
C PHE A 601 -23.44 -12.60 -9.72
N ILE A 602 -24.28 -11.63 -9.39
CA ILE A 602 -24.76 -11.45 -8.00
C ILE A 602 -25.60 -12.66 -7.53
N LYS A 603 -26.38 -13.27 -8.41
CA LYS A 603 -27.12 -14.51 -8.10
C LYS A 603 -26.16 -15.65 -7.77
N GLU A 604 -25.07 -15.81 -8.54
CA GLU A 604 -24.02 -16.79 -8.24
C GLU A 604 -23.37 -16.50 -6.87
N MET A 605 -23.07 -15.24 -6.54
CA MET A 605 -22.47 -14.87 -5.25
C MET A 605 -23.42 -15.14 -4.08
N LYS A 606 -24.72 -14.95 -4.25
CA LYS A 606 -25.74 -15.32 -3.25
C LYS A 606 -25.76 -16.84 -3.03
N ASN A 607 -25.80 -17.62 -4.10
CA ASN A 607 -25.76 -19.09 -4.02
C ASN A 607 -24.46 -19.60 -3.40
N TYR A 608 -23.34 -18.98 -3.76
CA TYR A 608 -22.03 -19.31 -3.18
C TYR A 608 -21.97 -18.98 -1.68
N SER A 609 -22.58 -17.87 -1.25
CA SER A 609 -22.70 -17.53 0.16
C SER A 609 -23.54 -18.55 0.96
N VAL A 610 -24.59 -19.10 0.36
CA VAL A 610 -25.38 -20.20 0.95
C VAL A 610 -24.50 -21.43 1.13
N ALA A 611 -23.82 -21.85 0.07
CA ALA A 611 -22.94 -23.04 0.10
C ALA A 611 -21.81 -22.89 1.14
N LEU A 612 -21.19 -21.72 1.23
CA LEU A 612 -20.15 -21.45 2.22
C LEU A 612 -20.65 -21.53 3.67
N VAL A 613 -21.83 -20.99 3.94
CA VAL A 613 -22.42 -21.04 5.28
C VAL A 613 -22.76 -22.49 5.64
N GLU A 614 -23.27 -23.27 4.70
CA GLU A 614 -23.60 -24.69 4.92
C GLU A 614 -22.32 -25.53 5.12
N ASP A 615 -21.28 -25.30 4.31
CA ASP A 615 -19.97 -25.97 4.50
C ASP A 615 -19.39 -25.68 5.90
N VAL A 616 -19.46 -24.43 6.33
CA VAL A 616 -19.06 -24.09 7.71
C VAL A 616 -19.95 -24.79 8.74
N LYS A 617 -21.27 -24.85 8.56
CA LYS A 617 -22.19 -25.51 9.50
C LYS A 617 -21.88 -27.00 9.62
N CYS A 618 -21.68 -27.70 8.52
CA CYS A 618 -21.47 -29.15 8.46
C CYS A 618 -20.05 -29.58 8.86
N GLY A 619 -19.05 -28.71 8.76
CA GLY A 619 -17.66 -29.03 9.08
C GLY A 619 -17.49 -29.60 10.47
N SER A 620 -16.66 -30.64 10.64
CA SER A 620 -16.43 -31.34 11.91
C SER A 620 -15.31 -30.74 12.76
N SER A 621 -14.43 -29.93 12.17
CA SER A 621 -13.27 -29.34 12.83
C SER A 621 -13.69 -28.36 13.94
N LYS A 622 -12.96 -28.34 15.04
CA LYS A 622 -13.21 -27.47 16.21
C LYS A 622 -12.06 -26.50 16.39
N PHE A 623 -12.38 -25.26 16.76
CA PHE A 623 -11.40 -24.26 17.14
C PHE A 623 -11.06 -24.41 18.63
N THR A 624 -9.77 -24.46 18.94
CA THR A 624 -9.27 -24.51 20.32
C THR A 624 -8.54 -23.20 20.66
N HIS A 625 -8.93 -22.61 21.78
CA HIS A 625 -8.29 -21.38 22.26
C HIS A 625 -6.97 -21.69 22.96
N ASP A 626 -5.84 -21.19 22.44
CA ASP A 626 -4.50 -21.37 23.03
C ASP A 626 -4.29 -20.48 24.26
N ASN A 627 -5.12 -19.48 24.43
CA ASN A 627 -5.07 -18.52 25.53
C ASN A 627 -6.10 -18.81 26.62
N LEU A 628 -6.54 -20.09 26.73
CA LEU A 628 -7.34 -20.56 27.85
C LEU A 628 -6.53 -20.43 29.13
N THR A 629 -7.15 -19.83 30.15
CA THR A 629 -6.63 -19.81 31.51
C THR A 629 -7.22 -20.99 32.29
N GLY A 630 -6.55 -21.43 33.36
CA GLY A 630 -7.16 -22.41 34.29
C GLY A 630 -8.35 -21.84 35.09
N LYS A 631 -8.64 -20.54 34.95
CA LYS A 631 -9.71 -19.86 35.70
C LYS A 631 -11.06 -20.06 35.01
N LYS A 632 -12.08 -20.42 35.81
CA LYS A 632 -13.47 -20.51 35.37
C LYS A 632 -14.18 -19.17 35.53
N CYS A 633 -15.08 -18.87 34.61
CA CYS A 633 -15.93 -17.71 34.66
C CYS A 633 -16.90 -17.78 35.84
N PRO A 634 -16.98 -16.78 36.71
CA PRO A 634 -17.86 -16.80 37.89
C PRO A 634 -19.36 -16.80 37.49
N GLU A 635 -19.72 -16.34 36.29
CA GLU A 635 -21.12 -16.25 35.88
C GLU A 635 -21.64 -17.51 35.17
N CYS A 636 -20.82 -18.17 34.33
CA CYS A 636 -21.30 -19.32 33.54
C CYS A 636 -20.45 -20.59 33.68
N GLY A 637 -19.42 -20.60 34.51
CA GLY A 637 -18.57 -21.76 34.78
C GLY A 637 -17.63 -22.20 33.67
N LYS A 638 -17.73 -21.59 32.43
CA LYS A 638 -16.80 -21.89 31.32
C LYS A 638 -15.42 -21.29 31.59
N TYR A 639 -14.39 -21.78 30.91
CA TYR A 639 -13.04 -21.24 31.08
C TYR A 639 -12.92 -19.80 30.57
N MET A 640 -11.98 -19.05 31.15
CA MET A 640 -11.67 -17.71 30.73
C MET A 640 -10.46 -17.70 29.79
N LEU A 641 -10.44 -16.73 28.87
CA LEU A 641 -9.37 -16.48 27.91
C LEU A 641 -8.53 -15.28 28.36
N GLU A 642 -7.22 -15.40 28.40
CA GLU A 642 -6.35 -14.25 28.58
C GLU A 642 -6.21 -13.48 27.27
N VAL A 643 -6.64 -12.23 27.25
CA VAL A 643 -6.62 -11.36 26.06
C VAL A 643 -5.75 -10.14 26.32
N LYS A 644 -4.74 -9.94 25.48
CA LYS A 644 -3.93 -8.71 25.48
C LYS A 644 -4.69 -7.61 24.73
N THR A 645 -4.85 -6.48 25.39
CA THR A 645 -5.51 -5.29 24.83
C THR A 645 -4.54 -4.10 24.80
N LYS A 646 -4.93 -3.00 24.16
CA LYS A 646 -4.14 -1.73 24.19
C LYS A 646 -3.96 -1.19 25.62
N ASN A 647 -4.88 -1.55 26.52
CA ASN A 647 -4.93 -1.04 27.90
C ASN A 647 -4.39 -2.03 28.94
N GLY A 648 -3.87 -3.19 28.54
CA GLY A 648 -3.35 -4.23 29.42
C GLY A 648 -3.91 -5.60 29.09
N VAL A 649 -3.82 -6.54 30.04
CA VAL A 649 -4.29 -7.91 29.92
C VAL A 649 -5.63 -8.06 30.61
N MET A 650 -6.57 -8.74 29.99
CA MET A 650 -7.89 -9.06 30.53
C MET A 650 -8.17 -10.55 30.43
N ASN A 651 -8.83 -11.13 31.44
CA ASN A 651 -9.52 -12.38 31.28
C ASN A 651 -10.94 -12.14 30.79
N VAL A 652 -11.34 -12.82 29.73
CA VAL A 652 -12.66 -12.72 29.11
C VAL A 652 -13.28 -14.10 29.09
N CYS A 653 -14.55 -14.20 29.42
CA CYS A 653 -15.25 -15.48 29.32
C CYS A 653 -15.13 -16.06 27.91
N GLN A 654 -14.84 -17.36 27.81
CA GLN A 654 -14.81 -18.10 26.56
C GLN A 654 -16.15 -18.00 25.83
N ASP A 655 -17.26 -17.92 26.57
CA ASP A 655 -18.57 -17.74 26.01
C ASP A 655 -18.86 -16.25 25.73
N ARG A 656 -18.95 -15.88 24.47
CA ARG A 656 -19.25 -14.50 24.04
C ARG A 656 -20.62 -14.01 24.47
N SER A 657 -21.59 -14.91 24.62
CA SER A 657 -22.95 -14.56 25.07
C SER A 657 -22.97 -14.22 26.58
N CYS A 658 -22.10 -14.81 27.37
CA CYS A 658 -21.91 -14.47 28.78
C CYS A 658 -21.31 -13.06 28.94
N GLY A 659 -20.29 -12.72 28.15
CA GLY A 659 -19.71 -11.38 28.11
C GLY A 659 -18.88 -10.97 29.31
N HIS A 660 -18.72 -11.82 30.34
CA HIS A 660 -17.95 -11.51 31.55
C HIS A 660 -16.49 -11.20 31.25
N ARG A 661 -15.95 -10.14 31.87
CA ARG A 661 -14.58 -9.65 31.67
C ARG A 661 -13.97 -9.22 32.97
N GLU A 662 -12.71 -9.56 33.17
CA GLU A 662 -11.93 -9.21 34.35
C GLU A 662 -10.57 -8.64 33.95
N SER A 663 -10.17 -7.53 34.54
CA SER A 663 -8.87 -6.93 34.23
C SER A 663 -7.76 -7.67 35.04
N VAL A 664 -6.76 -8.19 34.35
CA VAL A 664 -5.56 -8.82 34.91
C VAL A 664 -4.43 -7.81 35.06
N SER A 665 -4.24 -6.95 34.06
CA SER A 665 -3.26 -5.87 34.12
C SER A 665 -3.75 -4.64 33.41
N ARG A 666 -3.20 -3.47 33.81
CA ARG A 666 -3.46 -2.19 33.15
C ARG A 666 -2.15 -1.56 32.71
N THR A 667 -2.03 -1.21 31.43
CA THR A 667 -0.90 -0.43 30.92
C THR A 667 -0.95 0.99 31.49
N THR A 668 0.15 1.44 32.06
CA THR A 668 0.27 2.75 32.68
C THR A 668 1.15 3.70 31.83
N ASN A 669 1.20 4.97 32.21
CA ASN A 669 2.15 5.93 31.63
C ASN A 669 3.54 5.82 32.29
N ALA A 670 3.68 5.10 33.39
CA ALA A 670 4.95 4.83 34.05
C ALA A 670 5.88 4.04 33.11
N ARG A 671 7.16 4.41 33.12
CA ARG A 671 8.17 3.78 32.28
C ARG A 671 9.12 2.92 33.10
N CYS A 672 9.50 1.80 32.54
CA CYS A 672 10.48 0.91 33.14
C CYS A 672 11.83 1.65 33.31
N PRO A 673 12.44 1.62 34.49
CA PRO A 673 13.74 2.25 34.72
C PRO A 673 14.85 1.61 33.89
N GLU A 674 14.75 0.33 33.58
CA GLU A 674 15.75 -0.44 32.81
C GLU A 674 15.61 -0.24 31.29
N CYS A 675 14.44 -0.57 30.71
CA CYS A 675 14.26 -0.59 29.26
C CYS A 675 13.35 0.51 28.68
N LYS A 676 12.87 1.44 29.52
CA LYS A 676 12.02 2.61 29.17
C LYS A 676 10.65 2.26 28.56
N LYS A 677 10.27 0.99 28.44
CA LYS A 677 8.92 0.59 28.01
C LYS A 677 7.88 0.98 29.04
N ARG A 678 6.62 1.15 28.63
CA ARG A 678 5.52 1.40 29.55
C ARG A 678 5.31 0.20 30.46
N LEU A 679 5.10 0.46 31.75
CA LEU A 679 4.85 -0.58 32.75
C LEU A 679 3.37 -0.96 32.79
N GLU A 680 3.12 -2.22 33.09
CA GLU A 680 1.80 -2.75 33.41
C GLU A 680 1.62 -2.81 34.92
N LEU A 681 0.49 -2.34 35.39
CA LEU A 681 0.06 -2.49 36.80
C LEU A 681 -0.78 -3.76 36.89
N ARG A 682 -0.33 -4.72 37.73
CA ARG A 682 -0.97 -6.01 37.97
C ARG A 682 -1.39 -6.13 39.44
N GLY A 683 -2.46 -6.90 39.67
CA GLY A 683 -2.98 -7.17 41.05
C GLY A 683 -4.02 -6.15 41.49
N HIS A 684 -4.57 -6.39 42.71
CA HIS A 684 -5.64 -5.60 43.32
C HIS A 684 -5.22 -5.14 44.73
N GLY A 685 -5.81 -4.03 45.20
CA GLY A 685 -5.55 -3.49 46.55
C GLY A 685 -4.07 -3.18 46.76
N ASP A 686 -3.56 -3.55 47.94
CA ASP A 686 -2.16 -3.31 48.35
C ASP A 686 -1.15 -4.28 47.68
N GLY A 687 -1.64 -5.34 47.01
CA GLY A 687 -0.83 -6.29 46.26
C GLY A 687 -0.48 -5.83 44.82
N LYS A 688 -0.76 -4.59 44.46
CA LYS A 688 -0.44 -4.04 43.10
C LYS A 688 1.06 -4.03 42.89
N ILE A 689 1.49 -4.51 41.68
CA ILE A 689 2.88 -4.51 41.28
C ILE A 689 2.99 -3.87 39.87
N TYR A 690 4.01 -3.07 39.66
CA TYR A 690 4.45 -2.66 38.33
C TYR A 690 5.33 -3.75 37.71
N VAL A 691 5.01 -4.17 36.49
CA VAL A 691 5.73 -5.22 35.76
C VAL A 691 6.08 -4.66 34.37
N CYS A 692 7.31 -4.89 33.93
CA CYS A 692 7.71 -4.57 32.57
C CYS A 692 7.23 -5.66 31.58
N PRO A 693 6.51 -5.31 30.49
CA PRO A 693 6.07 -6.28 29.48
C PRO A 693 7.17 -6.63 28.47
N GLY A 694 8.40 -6.13 28.64
CA GLY A 694 9.52 -6.40 27.73
C GLY A 694 10.00 -7.84 27.84
N THR A 695 10.14 -8.56 26.72
CA THR A 695 10.58 -9.97 26.67
C THR A 695 11.96 -10.21 27.28
N ASN A 696 12.84 -9.20 27.28
CA ASN A 696 14.21 -9.28 27.83
C ASN A 696 14.37 -8.37 29.06
N CYS A 697 13.30 -8.04 29.78
CA CYS A 697 13.34 -7.20 30.97
C CYS A 697 12.47 -7.80 32.06
N ASN A 698 13.10 -8.12 33.19
CA ASN A 698 12.43 -8.76 34.32
C ASN A 698 11.99 -7.77 35.41
N PHE A 699 11.95 -6.47 35.12
CA PHE A 699 11.60 -5.46 36.11
C PHE A 699 10.22 -5.71 36.74
N ARG A 700 10.18 -5.84 38.07
CA ARG A 700 8.97 -5.97 38.90
C ARG A 700 9.16 -5.20 40.18
N GLU A 701 8.20 -4.38 40.57
CA GLU A 701 8.24 -3.62 41.80
C GLU A 701 6.84 -3.37 42.35
N LYS A 702 6.68 -3.38 43.69
CA LYS A 702 5.39 -3.05 44.35
C LYS A 702 4.98 -1.61 43.97
N ALA A 703 3.71 -1.42 43.70
CA ALA A 703 3.19 -0.11 43.27
C ALA A 703 3.45 0.98 44.33
N SER A 704 3.25 0.63 45.61
CA SER A 704 3.52 1.53 46.74
C SER A 704 4.98 1.98 46.85
N VAL A 705 5.94 1.16 46.44
CA VAL A 705 7.38 1.49 46.45
C VAL A 705 7.74 2.31 45.22
N PHE A 706 7.24 1.90 44.05
CA PHE A 706 7.48 2.60 42.79
C PHE A 706 6.92 4.04 42.81
N GLU A 707 5.71 4.23 43.28
CA GLU A 707 5.02 5.52 43.37
C GLU A 707 5.68 6.48 44.36
N LYS A 708 6.17 5.96 45.53
CA LYS A 708 6.92 6.76 46.51
C LYS A 708 8.20 7.44 45.92
N ARG A 709 8.80 6.86 44.88
CA ARG A 709 9.94 7.49 44.20
C ARG A 709 9.54 8.73 43.38
N PHE A 710 8.30 8.80 42.95
CA PHE A 710 7.79 9.92 42.15
C PHE A 710 7.09 10.97 43.02
N ASP A 711 6.54 10.61 44.16
CA ASP A 711 5.96 11.57 45.14
C ASP A 711 7.03 12.46 45.79
N LYS A 712 8.31 12.04 45.83
CA LYS A 712 9.44 12.89 46.28
C LYS A 712 9.90 13.92 45.25
N LYS A 713 9.49 13.86 44.00
CA LYS A 713 9.63 14.93 43.01
C LYS A 713 8.26 15.58 42.86
N GLY A 714 8.07 16.72 43.55
CA GLY A 714 6.82 17.43 43.69
C GLY A 714 5.94 17.35 42.43
N LYS A 715 4.70 17.01 42.62
CA LYS A 715 3.68 17.10 41.57
C LYS A 715 3.59 18.54 41.14
N VAL A 716 4.21 18.90 40.03
CA VAL A 716 3.90 20.16 39.36
C VAL A 716 2.47 20.00 38.84
N ASP A 717 1.54 20.76 39.46
CA ASP A 717 0.13 20.73 39.05
C ASP A 717 0.04 21.16 37.59
N LYS A 718 -0.66 20.39 36.78
CA LYS A 718 -0.92 20.71 35.37
C LYS A 718 -1.54 22.09 35.17
N ARG A 719 -2.24 22.61 36.20
CA ARG A 719 -2.80 23.95 36.22
C ARG A 719 -1.72 25.02 36.42
N GLU A 720 -0.68 24.74 37.22
CA GLU A 720 0.48 25.62 37.39
C GLU A 720 1.37 25.65 36.14
N VAL A 721 1.64 24.48 35.54
CA VAL A 721 2.39 24.43 34.27
C VAL A 721 1.66 25.21 33.17
N ASN A 722 0.34 25.05 33.06
CA ASN A 722 -0.44 25.80 32.08
C ASN A 722 -0.50 27.31 32.41
N LYS A 723 -0.51 27.69 33.71
CA LYS A 723 -0.40 29.10 34.12
C LYS A 723 0.95 29.72 33.76
N ILE A 724 2.04 28.95 33.99
CA ILE A 724 3.40 29.38 33.65
C ILE A 724 3.57 29.46 32.13
N MET A 725 3.11 28.46 31.38
CA MET A 725 3.13 28.47 29.92
C MET A 725 2.32 29.63 29.32
N ASN A 726 1.13 29.91 29.87
CA ASN A 726 0.31 31.02 29.40
C ASN A 726 0.91 32.38 29.80
N LYS A 727 1.66 32.44 30.91
CA LYS A 727 2.40 33.67 31.34
C LYS A 727 3.60 33.91 30.41
N MET A 728 4.40 32.86 30.13
CA MET A 728 5.52 32.94 29.17
C MET A 728 5.04 33.27 27.74
N LYS A 729 3.87 32.79 27.34
CA LYS A 729 3.28 33.12 26.03
C LYS A 729 2.83 34.57 25.94
N LYS A 730 2.26 35.13 27.04
CA LYS A 730 1.92 36.53 27.12
C LYS A 730 3.15 37.44 27.19
N GLU A 731 4.20 37.04 27.91
CA GLU A 731 5.46 37.74 27.96
C GLU A 731 6.17 37.75 26.60
N ALA A 732 6.20 36.64 25.89
CA ALA A 732 6.73 36.54 24.53
C ALA A 732 5.89 37.33 23.50
N GLU A 733 4.56 37.41 23.68
CA GLU A 733 3.70 38.24 22.86
C GLU A 733 3.91 39.73 23.16
N GLN A 734 4.21 40.10 24.40
CA GLN A 734 4.55 41.48 24.80
C GLN A 734 5.96 41.89 24.32
N GLU A 735 6.96 41.01 24.39
CA GLU A 735 8.29 41.26 23.82
C GLU A 735 8.23 41.40 22.30
N ALA A 736 7.45 40.54 21.62
CA ALA A 736 7.27 40.64 20.16
C ALA A 736 6.51 41.89 19.73
N MET A 737 5.71 42.51 20.62
CA MET A 737 5.05 43.81 20.39
C MET A 737 5.99 45.00 20.66
N SER A 738 6.98 44.87 21.52
CA SER A 738 7.94 45.97 21.83
C SER A 738 8.98 46.18 20.74
N ASP A 739 9.29 45.14 19.97
CA ASP A 739 10.33 45.19 18.91
C ASP A 739 9.79 45.51 17.49
N ASN A 740 8.50 45.83 17.37
CA ASN A 740 7.91 46.13 16.06
C ASN A 740 7.43 47.60 15.99
N PRO A 741 8.14 48.48 15.29
CA PRO A 741 7.78 49.92 15.19
C PRO A 741 6.40 50.19 14.56
N PHE A 742 5.81 49.22 13.87
CA PHE A 742 4.49 49.32 13.25
C PHE A 742 3.34 49.00 14.19
N ALA A 743 3.56 48.27 15.28
CA ALA A 743 2.51 47.93 16.24
C ALA A 743 2.10 49.13 17.10
N ALA A 744 3.00 50.07 17.34
CA ALA A 744 2.71 51.31 18.08
C ALA A 744 1.79 52.27 17.31
N LEU A 745 1.74 52.19 15.99
CA LEU A 745 0.89 53.01 15.11
C LEU A 745 -0.55 52.47 14.98
N LEU A 746 -0.77 51.17 15.11
CA LEU A 746 -2.08 50.53 15.02
C LEU A 746 -2.86 50.50 16.33
N GLY A 747 -2.19 50.64 17.47
CA GLY A 747 -2.81 50.66 18.81
C GLY A 747 -3.64 51.92 19.12
N ASN A 748 -3.51 53.00 18.34
CA ASN A 748 -4.23 54.26 18.53
C ASN A 748 -5.41 54.50 17.56
N MET A 749 -5.77 53.52 16.73
CA MET A 749 -6.97 53.59 15.88
C MET A 749 -8.14 52.90 16.57
N LYS A 750 -9.00 53.67 17.21
CA LYS A 750 -10.34 53.19 17.57
C LYS A 750 -11.17 53.03 16.31
N PHE A 751 -11.55 51.80 16.01
CA PHE A 751 -12.63 51.55 15.05
C PHE A 751 -13.95 51.57 15.80
N ASP A 752 -14.75 52.61 15.53
CA ASP A 752 -16.16 52.67 15.95
C ASP A 752 -16.95 51.64 15.13
N ASP A 753 -17.55 50.69 15.82
CA ASP A 753 -18.56 49.82 15.26
C ASP A 753 -19.83 50.58 14.92
N LYS A 754 -20.19 50.59 13.66
CA LYS A 754 -21.56 50.80 13.20
C LYS A 754 -21.93 49.74 12.20
#